data_c33b8bab5d318a18c1c027af55f33ab2
#
_entry.id   c33b8bab5d318a18c1c027af55f33ab2
#
_cell.length_a   1.000
_cell.length_b   1.000
_cell.length_c   1.000
_cell.angle_alpha   90.00
_cell.angle_beta   90.00
_cell.angle_gamma   90.00
#
_symmetry.space_group_name_H-M   'P 1'
#
loop_
_entity.id
_entity.type
_entity.pdbx_description
1 polymer ?
#
loop_
_entity_poly.entity_id
_entity_poly.type
_entity_poly.pdbx_seq_one_letter_code
_entity_poly.pdbx_strand_id
1 'polypeptide(L)'
;MAASYGKKNGMWYGGTTTGTSGWSRAGTRKQSVAESDAPPPGGGKPASGRVIRIINNMDHSIQCRVLLNLRTTQPFEEVLEDLGQVLKMSGAKRMYTITGQEVRSFSQLRNEFADVETFYLGSLIMAPALSPGVSAPLPIESPIRRSRSRANVAAAPVADDMRGRRARSKSRPRVLYAPEGEIVRNSDYTLLEVLKEEPIRVTIRGLRRTFYPPIHHAPIDNSPPEKKMQLDWVYGYRGSDSRRNLWVLPTGELLYYVAAVAIMYDRDEESQRHYTGHTEDIQCMELHPSRELVASGQRAGRGRRAQAHVRIWSTDTLQTLHVFGMAEFEVGVSAVAFSQLNGGSYVLAVDAGRESILSVWQWQWGHLLGKVATLQEELTGAAFHPLDDNLLITHGKGHLAFWNRRKDGFFERTDIIKPPSRAHVTALQFEQDGDVVTADSDGFITIYSVDSDGAYFVRMEFEAHIKGISSLVMLSEGTLISGGEKDRKIAAWDTLQNYKRITETKLPESVGGVRSIYPQRPGRNDGNLYVGTTRNNIMEGSLQRRFNQIIFGHHKQLMGLAVHPDDEMFATAGHDKNIALWKGHKLVFATQVGYECVSLAWHPSGGALAAGSTEGHLVVLNADAGTHVATLRVCGSPLSCLQYNSAGDFLAIGSQNGSIYLFRVSRDGFSYKKSNKIRGAQPLVQLDWSLDGNYLQTVTADYDLAFWDIKSLSPEKSPIAMKDVKWSTYNSTVGFLVSGIWNNRFYPMTTLISTASRSAAQDLLISGDLDGYLRLFRYPCASPKAEYNEVKAYSGTLYSARFLFNDRCMISTGGTDAALMLWELMDD
;
A
#
# COMPACT_ATOMS: atom_id res chain seq x y z
N MET A 1 19.54 44.60 -2.32
CA MET A 1 18.96 44.26 -3.64
C MET A 1 18.28 42.89 -3.48
N ALA A 2 16.97 42.91 -3.48
CA ALA A 2 16.13 41.76 -3.28
C ALA A 2 15.96 41.04 -4.60
N ALA A 3 16.14 39.73 -4.60
CA ALA A 3 15.68 38.83 -5.68
C ALA A 3 14.88 37.71 -5.05
N SER A 4 13.59 37.76 -5.29
CA SER A 4 12.59 36.78 -4.93
C SER A 4 12.81 35.49 -5.72
N TYR A 5 13.02 34.37 -5.02
CA TYR A 5 12.91 33.04 -5.64
C TYR A 5 11.57 32.43 -5.29
N GLY A 6 10.73 32.30 -6.32
CA GLY A 6 9.47 31.59 -6.26
C GLY A 6 9.67 30.09 -6.09
N LYS A 7 9.06 29.53 -5.06
CA LYS A 7 8.92 28.10 -4.85
C LYS A 7 8.00 27.52 -5.93
N LYS A 8 8.54 26.65 -6.78
CA LYS A 8 7.75 25.69 -7.56
C LYS A 8 7.83 24.33 -6.88
N ASN A 9 6.86 24.04 -6.04
CA ASN A 9 6.62 22.69 -5.56
C ASN A 9 5.85 21.92 -6.64
N GLY A 10 6.49 20.99 -7.31
CA GLY A 10 5.84 19.99 -8.14
C GLY A 10 5.24 18.90 -7.28
N MET A 11 3.93 18.93 -7.07
CA MET A 11 3.18 17.85 -6.43
C MET A 11 2.98 16.69 -7.41
N TRP A 12 3.36 15.53 -6.99
CA TRP A 12 3.00 14.25 -7.56
C TRP A 12 1.82 13.68 -6.77
N TYR A 13 0.70 13.40 -7.44
CA TYR A 13 -0.52 12.74 -6.96
C TYR A 13 -1.39 13.47 -5.92
N GLY A 14 -2.64 13.72 -6.32
CA GLY A 14 -3.77 13.96 -5.46
C GLY A 14 -4.32 15.38 -5.48
N GLY A 15 -4.98 15.77 -6.55
CA GLY A 15 -5.82 16.95 -6.56
C GLY A 15 -7.21 16.64 -6.03
N THR A 16 -7.54 17.06 -4.84
CA THR A 16 -8.91 17.31 -4.43
C THR A 16 -9.16 18.80 -4.50
N THR A 17 -9.95 19.20 -5.45
CA THR A 17 -10.46 20.56 -5.53
C THR A 17 -11.66 20.72 -4.60
N THR A 18 -11.49 21.44 -3.52
CA THR A 18 -12.59 22.08 -2.80
C THR A 18 -12.73 23.51 -3.33
N GLY A 19 -13.82 23.75 -4.03
CA GLY A 19 -14.20 25.09 -4.42
C GLY A 19 -14.96 25.76 -3.28
N THR A 20 -14.49 26.88 -2.82
CA THR A 20 -15.19 27.79 -1.90
C THR A 20 -15.93 28.86 -2.65
N SER A 21 -17.22 28.94 -2.35
CA SER A 21 -18.08 30.11 -2.09
C SER A 21 -17.99 31.36 -2.98
N GLY A 22 -19.14 31.69 -3.49
CA GLY A 22 -19.52 33.05 -3.87
C GLY A 22 -20.98 33.29 -3.54
N TRP A 23 -21.25 34.21 -2.61
CA TRP A 23 -22.56 34.67 -2.17
C TRP A 23 -23.26 35.48 -3.26
N SER A 24 -24.55 35.22 -3.49
CA SER A 24 -25.54 36.32 -3.57
C SER A 24 -26.99 35.83 -3.43
N ARG A 25 -27.74 36.65 -2.77
CA ARG A 25 -29.13 36.54 -2.29
C ARG A 25 -30.20 36.64 -3.41
N ALA A 26 -31.29 36.04 -3.10
CA ALA A 26 -32.70 36.52 -3.14
C ALA A 26 -33.62 35.80 -4.14
N GLY A 27 -34.76 35.37 -3.57
CA GLY A 27 -35.97 35.21 -4.36
C GLY A 27 -36.87 34.03 -3.92
N THR A 28 -37.64 34.23 -2.85
CA THR A 28 -38.77 33.42 -2.45
C THR A 28 -39.81 33.24 -3.57
N ARG A 29 -40.34 32.02 -3.76
CA ARG A 29 -41.79 31.78 -3.90
C ARG A 29 -42.14 30.30 -3.71
N LYS A 30 -43.10 30.08 -2.85
CA LYS A 30 -43.86 28.85 -2.57
C LYS A 30 -44.80 28.54 -3.74
N GLN A 31 -45.00 27.25 -4.03
CA GLN A 31 -46.28 26.59 -4.32
C GLN A 31 -46.03 25.10 -4.46
N SER A 32 -46.46 24.32 -3.67
CA SER A 32 -47.50 23.38 -3.38
C SER A 32 -47.87 22.41 -4.50
N VAL A 33 -47.73 21.11 -4.16
CA VAL A 33 -48.60 19.96 -4.44
C VAL A 33 -48.78 19.50 -5.87
N ALA A 34 -48.29 18.27 -6.16
CA ALA A 34 -49.12 17.18 -6.65
C ALA A 34 -48.29 15.87 -6.70
N GLU A 35 -48.73 14.93 -5.90
CA GLU A 35 -48.45 13.51 -6.17
C GLU A 35 -49.06 13.13 -7.54
N SER A 36 -48.29 12.47 -8.36
CA SER A 36 -48.85 11.70 -9.46
C SER A 36 -48.05 10.41 -9.60
N ASP A 37 -48.79 9.33 -9.34
CA ASP A 37 -48.43 7.96 -9.59
C ASP A 37 -47.82 7.78 -10.97
N ALA A 38 -46.59 7.26 -11.04
CA ALA A 38 -46.02 6.72 -12.27
C ALA A 38 -46.38 5.22 -12.32
N PRO A 39 -46.96 4.70 -13.41
CA PRO A 39 -47.23 3.28 -13.54
C PRO A 39 -45.91 2.49 -13.75
N PRO A 40 -45.88 1.21 -13.34
CA PRO A 40 -44.69 0.38 -13.53
C PRO A 40 -44.39 0.20 -15.01
N PRO A 41 -43.10 0.07 -15.41
CA PRO A 41 -42.75 -0.10 -16.82
C PRO A 41 -43.33 -1.38 -17.36
N GLY A 42 -44.19 -1.24 -18.37
CA GLY A 42 -44.83 -2.32 -19.04
C GLY A 42 -43.85 -3.32 -19.65
N GLY A 43 -44.15 -4.59 -19.49
CA GLY A 43 -43.44 -5.73 -20.01
C GLY A 43 -43.13 -5.60 -21.49
N GLY A 44 -41.88 -5.44 -21.84
CA GLY A 44 -41.42 -5.60 -23.21
C GLY A 44 -41.64 -7.06 -23.66
N LYS A 45 -42.21 -7.26 -24.82
CA LYS A 45 -42.32 -8.58 -25.45
C LYS A 45 -40.92 -9.22 -25.43
N PRO A 46 -40.79 -10.51 -25.02
CA PRO A 46 -39.49 -11.16 -24.97
C PRO A 46 -38.89 -11.19 -26.38
N ALA A 47 -37.65 -10.82 -26.50
CA ALA A 47 -36.89 -10.90 -27.75
C ALA A 47 -36.97 -12.33 -28.28
N SER A 48 -37.17 -12.50 -29.59
CA SER A 48 -37.29 -13.79 -30.23
C SER A 48 -36.00 -14.62 -30.22
N GLY A 49 -34.87 -14.03 -29.79
CA GLY A 49 -33.57 -14.68 -29.69
C GLY A 49 -32.93 -14.47 -28.34
N ARG A 50 -32.18 -15.48 -27.88
CA ARG A 50 -31.45 -15.48 -26.61
C ARG A 50 -29.99 -15.84 -26.85
N VAL A 51 -29.07 -15.08 -26.23
CA VAL A 51 -27.65 -15.40 -26.25
C VAL A 51 -27.36 -16.34 -25.09
N ILE A 52 -26.81 -17.52 -25.38
CA ILE A 52 -26.34 -18.48 -24.37
C ILE A 52 -24.91 -18.89 -24.66
N ARG A 53 -24.25 -19.38 -23.63
CA ARG A 53 -22.89 -19.97 -23.69
C ARG A 53 -23.04 -21.48 -23.65
N ILE A 54 -22.35 -22.18 -24.55
CA ILE A 54 -22.34 -23.64 -24.62
C ILE A 54 -20.91 -24.12 -24.53
N ILE A 55 -20.68 -25.07 -23.63
CA ILE A 55 -19.38 -25.64 -23.31
C ILE A 55 -19.36 -27.11 -23.71
N ASN A 56 -18.28 -27.56 -24.36
CA ASN A 56 -18.04 -28.98 -24.64
C ASN A 56 -17.78 -29.72 -23.30
N ASN A 57 -18.66 -30.72 -22.99
CA ASN A 57 -18.55 -31.47 -21.73
C ASN A 57 -17.32 -32.39 -21.63
N MET A 58 -16.68 -32.71 -22.76
CA MET A 58 -15.47 -33.53 -22.81
C MET A 58 -14.18 -32.68 -22.70
N ASP A 59 -14.23 -31.44 -23.18
CA ASP A 59 -13.13 -30.47 -23.10
C ASP A 59 -13.70 -29.08 -22.81
N HIS A 60 -13.74 -28.71 -21.56
CA HIS A 60 -14.29 -27.42 -21.08
C HIS A 60 -13.56 -26.21 -21.64
N SER A 61 -12.35 -26.37 -22.20
CA SER A 61 -11.65 -25.31 -22.88
C SER A 61 -12.26 -24.89 -24.20
N ILE A 62 -13.12 -25.76 -24.80
CA ILE A 62 -13.81 -25.47 -26.04
C ILE A 62 -15.25 -25.04 -25.71
N GLN A 63 -15.60 -23.81 -26.03
CA GLN A 63 -16.88 -23.21 -25.74
C GLN A 63 -17.27 -22.20 -26.83
N CYS A 64 -18.54 -21.93 -26.96
CA CYS A 64 -19.04 -20.93 -27.90
C CYS A 64 -20.18 -20.12 -27.30
N ARG A 65 -20.39 -18.91 -27.82
CA ARG A 65 -21.57 -18.10 -27.57
C ARG A 65 -22.44 -18.10 -28.81
N VAL A 66 -23.71 -18.44 -28.64
CA VAL A 66 -24.66 -18.49 -29.73
C VAL A 66 -25.88 -17.63 -29.41
N LEU A 67 -26.43 -16.99 -30.43
CA LEU A 67 -27.74 -16.38 -30.37
C LEU A 67 -28.76 -17.40 -30.95
N LEU A 68 -29.49 -18.07 -30.07
CA LEU A 68 -30.54 -19.02 -30.46
C LEU A 68 -31.84 -18.30 -30.76
N ASN A 69 -32.48 -18.68 -31.88
CA ASN A 69 -33.86 -18.33 -32.15
C ASN A 69 -34.77 -19.32 -31.43
N LEU A 70 -35.27 -18.97 -30.26
CA LEU A 70 -36.11 -19.85 -29.43
C LEU A 70 -37.49 -20.12 -30.01
N ARG A 71 -37.85 -19.53 -31.17
CA ARG A 71 -39.12 -19.78 -31.93
C ARG A 71 -38.88 -20.53 -33.21
N THR A 72 -37.74 -21.19 -33.34
CA THR A 72 -37.39 -22.01 -34.50
C THR A 72 -38.37 -23.18 -34.64
N THR A 73 -38.61 -23.63 -35.89
CA THR A 73 -39.35 -24.82 -36.24
C THR A 73 -38.43 -26.03 -36.43
N GLN A 74 -37.11 -25.84 -36.40
CA GLN A 74 -36.12 -26.91 -36.50
C GLN A 74 -36.18 -27.81 -35.27
N PRO A 75 -36.01 -29.13 -35.38
CA PRO A 75 -35.88 -30.00 -34.22
C PRO A 75 -34.71 -29.62 -33.32
N PHE A 76 -34.94 -29.72 -32.01
CA PHE A 76 -33.91 -29.32 -31.01
C PHE A 76 -32.63 -30.15 -31.13
N GLU A 77 -32.77 -31.44 -31.47
CA GLU A 77 -31.68 -32.38 -31.67
C GLU A 77 -30.77 -31.99 -32.85
N GLU A 78 -31.31 -31.49 -33.93
CA GLU A 78 -30.55 -31.06 -35.12
C GLU A 78 -29.69 -29.82 -34.77
N VAL A 79 -30.25 -28.89 -34.01
CA VAL A 79 -29.47 -27.70 -33.53
C VAL A 79 -28.38 -28.11 -32.58
N LEU A 80 -28.59 -29.13 -31.72
CA LEU A 80 -27.54 -29.66 -30.86
C LEU A 80 -26.43 -30.36 -31.64
N GLU A 81 -26.77 -31.07 -32.73
CA GLU A 81 -25.76 -31.72 -33.57
C GLU A 81 -24.90 -30.71 -34.33
N ASP A 82 -25.51 -29.65 -34.88
CA ASP A 82 -24.82 -28.55 -35.53
C ASP A 82 -23.86 -27.83 -34.53
N LEU A 83 -24.33 -27.52 -33.32
CA LEU A 83 -23.52 -26.93 -32.25
C LEU A 83 -22.41 -27.88 -31.81
N GLY A 84 -22.67 -29.19 -31.82
CA GLY A 84 -21.67 -30.22 -31.58
C GLY A 84 -20.50 -30.16 -32.57
N GLN A 85 -20.79 -29.98 -33.85
CA GLN A 85 -19.77 -29.84 -34.89
C GLN A 85 -18.89 -28.58 -34.62
N VAL A 86 -19.51 -27.45 -34.26
CA VAL A 86 -18.82 -26.21 -33.91
C VAL A 86 -17.90 -26.40 -32.70
N LEU A 87 -18.33 -27.18 -31.73
CA LEU A 87 -17.58 -27.49 -30.51
C LEU A 87 -16.60 -28.67 -30.67
N LYS A 88 -16.35 -29.12 -31.90
CA LYS A 88 -15.48 -30.26 -32.23
C LYS A 88 -15.90 -31.56 -31.53
N MET A 89 -17.21 -31.78 -31.39
CA MET A 89 -17.84 -32.99 -30.80
C MET A 89 -18.57 -33.76 -31.85
N SER A 90 -18.20 -34.98 -32.10
CA SER A 90 -18.99 -35.89 -32.94
C SER A 90 -20.16 -36.50 -32.16
N GLY A 91 -21.39 -36.33 -32.66
CA GLY A 91 -22.59 -36.98 -32.09
C GLY A 91 -23.11 -36.36 -30.79
N ALA A 92 -22.94 -35.04 -30.61
CA ALA A 92 -23.58 -34.31 -29.53
C ALA A 92 -25.10 -34.33 -29.65
N LYS A 93 -25.81 -34.94 -28.69
CA LYS A 93 -27.28 -35.08 -28.72
C LYS A 93 -27.95 -34.57 -27.44
N ARG A 94 -27.22 -34.10 -26.45
CA ARG A 94 -27.79 -33.69 -25.17
C ARG A 94 -27.14 -32.41 -24.64
N MET A 95 -27.99 -31.57 -24.08
CA MET A 95 -27.57 -30.32 -23.41
C MET A 95 -27.95 -30.39 -21.93
N TYR A 96 -27.07 -29.91 -21.08
CA TYR A 96 -27.24 -29.90 -19.62
C TYR A 96 -26.98 -28.50 -19.02
N THR A 97 -27.68 -28.18 -17.95
CA THR A 97 -27.36 -27.04 -17.09
C THR A 97 -26.11 -27.33 -16.26
N ILE A 98 -25.54 -26.31 -15.61
CA ILE A 98 -24.43 -26.45 -14.66
C ILE A 98 -24.78 -27.37 -13.47
N THR A 99 -26.08 -27.50 -13.15
CA THR A 99 -26.56 -28.40 -12.09
C THR A 99 -26.82 -29.83 -12.57
N GLY A 100 -26.51 -30.16 -13.82
CA GLY A 100 -26.67 -31.50 -14.41
C GLY A 100 -28.08 -31.81 -14.89
N GLN A 101 -29.02 -30.86 -14.95
CA GLN A 101 -30.36 -31.04 -15.44
C GLN A 101 -30.33 -31.04 -16.98
N GLU A 102 -30.94 -32.04 -17.59
CA GLU A 102 -31.03 -32.19 -19.05
C GLU A 102 -32.06 -31.23 -19.65
N VAL A 103 -31.65 -30.51 -20.70
CA VAL A 103 -32.50 -29.64 -21.50
C VAL A 103 -32.94 -30.41 -22.75
N ARG A 104 -34.24 -30.59 -22.91
CA ARG A 104 -34.82 -31.45 -23.99
C ARG A 104 -35.57 -30.66 -25.06
N SER A 105 -35.78 -29.36 -24.90
CA SER A 105 -36.54 -28.56 -25.87
C SER A 105 -36.28 -27.06 -25.72
N PHE A 106 -36.56 -26.32 -26.80
CA PHE A 106 -36.57 -24.84 -26.75
C PHE A 106 -37.61 -24.28 -25.79
N SER A 107 -38.70 -25.05 -25.50
CA SER A 107 -39.69 -24.63 -24.51
C SER A 107 -39.11 -24.61 -23.09
N GLN A 108 -38.30 -25.61 -22.75
CA GLN A 108 -37.61 -25.62 -21.48
C GLN A 108 -36.58 -24.48 -21.37
N LEU A 109 -35.80 -24.19 -22.41
CA LEU A 109 -34.89 -23.04 -22.44
C LEU A 109 -35.61 -21.70 -22.26
N ARG A 110 -36.88 -21.58 -22.68
CA ARG A 110 -37.67 -20.35 -22.51
C ARG A 110 -38.27 -20.20 -21.13
N ASN A 111 -38.72 -21.29 -20.52
CA ASN A 111 -39.62 -21.25 -19.37
C ASN A 111 -38.94 -21.75 -18.09
N GLU A 112 -38.26 -22.89 -18.13
CA GLU A 112 -37.64 -23.52 -16.95
C GLU A 112 -36.24 -23.02 -16.70
N PHE A 113 -35.49 -22.72 -17.76
CA PHE A 113 -34.10 -22.31 -17.71
C PHE A 113 -33.90 -20.88 -18.24
N ALA A 114 -34.92 -20.03 -18.07
CA ALA A 114 -34.86 -18.64 -18.56
C ALA A 114 -33.68 -17.83 -18.03
N ASP A 115 -33.26 -18.07 -16.81
CA ASP A 115 -32.17 -17.35 -16.12
C ASP A 115 -30.81 -18.04 -16.22
N VAL A 116 -30.74 -19.23 -16.89
CA VAL A 116 -29.49 -19.99 -17.03
C VAL A 116 -28.75 -19.56 -18.29
N GLU A 117 -27.61 -18.93 -18.18
CA GLU A 117 -26.84 -18.44 -19.31
C GLU A 117 -25.82 -19.43 -19.88
N THR A 118 -25.46 -20.49 -19.13
CA THR A 118 -24.39 -21.43 -19.49
C THR A 118 -24.90 -22.87 -19.48
N PHE A 119 -24.62 -23.60 -20.55
CA PHE A 119 -25.03 -25.00 -20.75
C PHE A 119 -23.83 -25.85 -21.20
N TYR A 120 -23.90 -27.15 -20.93
CA TYR A 120 -22.94 -28.14 -21.37
C TYR A 120 -23.53 -29.02 -22.46
N LEU A 121 -22.74 -29.23 -23.50
CA LEU A 121 -23.14 -30.13 -24.60
C LEU A 121 -22.39 -31.47 -24.49
N GLY A 122 -23.11 -32.61 -24.54
CA GLY A 122 -22.54 -33.95 -24.36
C GLY A 122 -23.04 -34.98 -25.35
N SER A 123 -22.23 -36.02 -25.63
CA SER A 123 -22.65 -37.24 -26.27
C SER A 123 -23.14 -38.24 -25.18
N LEU A 124 -23.95 -39.17 -25.55
CA LEU A 124 -24.91 -40.04 -24.86
C LEU A 124 -24.52 -40.62 -23.46
N ILE A 125 -23.35 -40.42 -22.88
CA ILE A 125 -22.96 -41.00 -21.61
C ILE A 125 -22.03 -40.05 -20.87
N MET A 126 -22.53 -39.46 -19.86
CA MET A 126 -21.98 -38.95 -18.57
C MET A 126 -22.57 -37.60 -18.18
N ALA A 127 -23.24 -37.60 -17.04
CA ALA A 127 -23.46 -36.40 -16.25
C ALA A 127 -22.12 -35.78 -15.84
N PRO A 128 -22.00 -34.43 -15.68
CA PRO A 128 -20.77 -33.83 -15.22
C PRO A 128 -20.35 -34.50 -13.93
N ALA A 129 -19.08 -34.96 -13.86
CA ALA A 129 -18.52 -35.52 -12.66
C ALA A 129 -18.48 -34.44 -11.58
N LEU A 130 -19.35 -34.53 -10.59
CA LEU A 130 -19.25 -33.79 -9.35
C LEU A 130 -18.03 -34.30 -8.60
N SER A 131 -17.14 -33.42 -8.24
CA SER A 131 -16.02 -33.71 -7.37
C SER A 131 -16.50 -34.38 -6.07
N PRO A 132 -15.84 -35.42 -5.56
CA PRO A 132 -16.29 -36.14 -4.37
C PRO A 132 -15.97 -35.33 -3.12
N GLY A 133 -16.97 -34.92 -2.40
CA GLY A 133 -16.82 -34.45 -1.04
C GLY A 133 -17.72 -33.29 -0.60
N VAL A 134 -19.02 -33.57 -0.45
CA VAL A 134 -19.85 -33.04 0.64
C VAL A 134 -21.12 -33.88 0.72
N SER A 135 -21.33 -34.51 1.86
CA SER A 135 -22.50 -35.31 2.21
C SER A 135 -23.75 -34.45 2.31
N ALA A 136 -24.81 -34.82 1.57
CA ALA A 136 -26.12 -34.23 1.67
C ALA A 136 -26.89 -34.74 2.91
N PRO A 137 -27.66 -33.88 3.60
CA PRO A 137 -28.66 -34.36 4.55
C PRO A 137 -29.96 -34.74 3.81
N LEU A 138 -30.57 -35.81 4.28
CA LEU A 138 -31.80 -36.40 3.82
C LEU A 138 -33.05 -35.49 3.90
N PRO A 139 -34.07 -35.72 3.10
CA PRO A 139 -35.25 -34.86 3.04
C PRO A 139 -36.28 -35.22 4.12
N ILE A 140 -36.91 -34.17 4.66
CA ILE A 140 -38.09 -34.28 5.54
C ILE A 140 -39.35 -34.06 4.72
N GLU A 141 -40.24 -35.04 4.81
CA GLU A 141 -41.57 -35.10 4.16
C GLU A 141 -42.56 -34.08 4.71
N SER A 142 -43.41 -33.62 3.76
CA SER A 142 -44.89 -33.47 3.75
C SER A 142 -45.52 -32.28 4.45
N PRO A 143 -46.85 -31.95 4.24
CA PRO A 143 -47.86 -32.56 3.37
C PRO A 143 -48.71 -31.58 2.54
N ILE A 144 -49.39 -32.21 1.61
CA ILE A 144 -50.49 -31.85 0.70
C ILE A 144 -51.56 -30.92 1.31
N ARG A 145 -51.98 -29.88 0.58
CA ARG A 145 -53.40 -29.49 0.53
C ARG A 145 -53.84 -29.08 -0.89
N ARG A 146 -54.88 -29.84 -1.35
CA ARG A 146 -55.65 -29.60 -2.56
C ARG A 146 -56.65 -28.45 -2.36
N SER A 147 -56.93 -27.64 -3.39
CA SER A 147 -58.33 -27.29 -3.74
C SER A 147 -58.42 -26.76 -5.19
N ARG A 148 -59.26 -27.36 -5.86
CA ARG A 148 -60.04 -27.28 -7.06
C ARG A 148 -60.54 -25.85 -7.43
N SER A 149 -60.48 -25.54 -8.69
CA SER A 149 -61.44 -25.61 -9.83
C SER A 149 -61.88 -24.21 -10.26
N ARG A 150 -61.96 -23.84 -11.51
CA ARG A 150 -62.92 -24.16 -12.55
C ARG A 150 -62.60 -23.35 -13.81
N ALA A 151 -62.97 -23.99 -14.92
CA ALA A 151 -62.94 -23.54 -16.29
C ALA A 151 -63.98 -22.46 -16.63
N ASN A 152 -63.75 -21.73 -17.75
CA ASN A 152 -64.67 -21.44 -18.87
C ASN A 152 -63.92 -20.62 -19.92
N VAL A 153 -63.70 -21.04 -21.07
CA VAL A 153 -64.43 -21.17 -22.37
C VAL A 153 -65.06 -19.84 -22.83
N ALA A 154 -64.58 -19.36 -23.98
CA ALA A 154 -65.24 -18.92 -25.20
C ALA A 154 -64.40 -17.90 -25.98
N ALA A 155 -63.95 -18.26 -27.14
CA ALA A 155 -64.43 -17.96 -28.48
C ALA A 155 -64.05 -16.63 -29.12
N ALA A 156 -63.44 -16.77 -30.30
CA ALA A 156 -63.06 -15.74 -31.27
C ALA A 156 -64.31 -15.07 -31.94
N PRO A 157 -64.22 -13.98 -32.69
CA PRO A 157 -63.76 -14.04 -34.07
C PRO A 157 -63.01 -12.80 -34.66
N VAL A 158 -62.26 -13.12 -35.70
CA VAL A 158 -62.06 -12.58 -37.06
C VAL A 158 -62.38 -11.07 -37.38
N ALA A 159 -61.44 -10.37 -37.95
CA ALA A 159 -61.43 -9.72 -39.27
C ALA A 159 -60.41 -8.57 -39.39
N ASP A 160 -59.60 -8.65 -40.43
CA ASP A 160 -59.19 -7.73 -41.47
C ASP A 160 -59.08 -6.21 -41.14
N ASP A 161 -58.01 -5.57 -41.49
CA ASP A 161 -57.71 -4.99 -42.81
C ASP A 161 -56.37 -4.18 -42.85
N MET A 162 -55.85 -4.17 -44.03
CA MET A 162 -54.71 -3.56 -44.68
C MET A 162 -54.22 -2.13 -44.31
N ARG A 163 -52.91 -2.02 -44.59
CA ARG A 163 -52.15 -0.88 -45.12
C ARG A 163 -51.22 -0.11 -44.16
N GLY A 164 -49.93 -0.19 -44.50
CA GLY A 164 -48.90 0.75 -44.04
C GLY A 164 -47.48 0.26 -44.20
N ARG A 165 -46.95 0.21 -45.41
CA ARG A 165 -45.51 -0.04 -45.65
C ARG A 165 -44.66 1.08 -45.02
N ARG A 166 -43.85 0.76 -44.03
CA ARG A 166 -42.60 1.45 -43.72
C ARG A 166 -41.48 0.42 -43.68
N ALA A 167 -40.51 0.65 -44.59
CA ALA A 167 -39.29 -0.14 -44.68
C ALA A 167 -38.55 -0.15 -43.36
N ARG A 168 -38.47 -1.28 -42.68
CA ARG A 168 -37.52 -1.53 -41.62
C ARG A 168 -36.17 -1.83 -42.25
N SER A 169 -35.19 -0.97 -42.02
CA SER A 169 -33.78 -1.26 -42.30
C SER A 169 -33.43 -2.59 -41.63
N LYS A 170 -33.17 -3.61 -42.44
CA LYS A 170 -32.54 -4.84 -41.93
C LYS A 170 -31.13 -4.47 -41.43
N SER A 171 -30.95 -4.40 -40.14
CA SER A 171 -29.61 -4.40 -39.57
C SER A 171 -28.91 -5.67 -40.04
N ARG A 172 -27.84 -5.51 -40.80
CA ARG A 172 -27.00 -6.61 -41.25
C ARG A 172 -26.49 -7.34 -40.01
N PRO A 173 -26.67 -8.69 -39.93
CA PRO A 173 -26.06 -9.45 -38.85
C PRO A 173 -24.56 -9.27 -38.89
N ARG A 174 -23.96 -8.98 -37.72
CA ARG A 174 -22.50 -8.90 -37.56
C ARG A 174 -21.91 -10.27 -37.87
N VAL A 175 -21.04 -10.31 -38.86
CA VAL A 175 -20.37 -11.53 -39.32
C VAL A 175 -19.24 -11.80 -38.30
N LEU A 176 -19.22 -13.00 -37.77
CA LEU A 176 -18.21 -13.46 -36.86
C LEU A 176 -17.50 -14.67 -37.43
N TYR A 177 -16.18 -14.72 -37.28
CA TYR A 177 -15.36 -15.78 -37.84
C TYR A 177 -15.15 -16.87 -36.79
N ALA A 178 -15.26 -18.13 -37.25
CA ALA A 178 -14.74 -19.27 -36.49
C ALA A 178 -13.21 -19.27 -36.48
N PRO A 179 -12.53 -19.95 -35.55
CA PRO A 179 -11.07 -19.95 -35.44
C PRO A 179 -10.31 -20.37 -36.69
N GLU A 180 -10.96 -21.00 -37.66
CA GLU A 180 -10.41 -21.48 -38.92
C GLU A 180 -10.87 -20.63 -40.14
N GLY A 181 -11.51 -19.50 -39.91
CA GLY A 181 -11.97 -18.60 -40.96
C GLY A 181 -13.30 -18.93 -41.57
N GLU A 182 -13.97 -20.02 -41.18
CA GLU A 182 -15.28 -20.37 -41.66
C GLU A 182 -16.39 -19.54 -40.99
N ILE A 183 -17.33 -19.04 -41.80
CA ILE A 183 -18.50 -18.31 -41.35
C ILE A 183 -19.65 -19.29 -41.25
N VAL A 184 -20.09 -19.58 -40.03
CA VAL A 184 -21.24 -20.43 -39.80
C VAL A 184 -22.49 -19.56 -39.63
N ARG A 185 -23.46 -19.72 -40.55
CA ARG A 185 -24.79 -19.08 -40.50
C ARG A 185 -25.87 -20.09 -40.68
N ASN A 186 -26.80 -20.09 -39.75
CA ASN A 186 -28.04 -20.81 -39.84
C ASN A 186 -29.18 -19.85 -39.53
N SER A 187 -30.37 -20.05 -40.10
CA SER A 187 -31.55 -19.24 -39.81
C SER A 187 -31.99 -19.32 -38.36
N ASP A 188 -31.62 -20.36 -37.66
CA ASP A 188 -32.08 -20.71 -36.31
C ASP A 188 -31.07 -20.34 -35.20
N TYR A 189 -29.79 -20.18 -35.54
CA TYR A 189 -28.77 -19.65 -34.61
C TYR A 189 -27.69 -18.86 -35.36
N THR A 190 -27.04 -17.95 -34.69
CA THR A 190 -25.85 -17.25 -35.18
C THR A 190 -24.72 -17.48 -34.17
N LEU A 191 -23.64 -18.10 -34.64
CA LEU A 191 -22.43 -18.24 -33.87
C LEU A 191 -21.86 -16.87 -33.69
N LEU A 192 -21.73 -16.42 -32.43
CA LEU A 192 -21.19 -15.12 -32.11
C LEU A 192 -19.66 -15.17 -31.95
N GLU A 193 -19.14 -16.22 -31.32
CA GLU A 193 -17.73 -16.37 -31.11
C GLU A 193 -17.39 -17.79 -30.60
N VAL A 194 -16.30 -18.38 -31.09
CA VAL A 194 -15.73 -19.60 -30.52
C VAL A 194 -14.40 -19.20 -29.89
N LEU A 195 -14.36 -19.16 -28.56
CA LEU A 195 -13.18 -18.78 -27.78
C LEU A 195 -12.92 -19.85 -26.72
N LYS A 196 -11.64 -20.07 -26.40
CA LYS A 196 -11.30 -20.85 -25.22
C LYS A 196 -11.80 -20.17 -23.96
N GLU A 197 -11.63 -18.86 -23.88
CA GLU A 197 -12.08 -18.01 -22.77
C GLU A 197 -12.57 -16.66 -23.28
N GLU A 198 -13.44 -16.01 -22.50
CA GLU A 198 -13.94 -14.67 -22.84
C GLU A 198 -12.96 -13.57 -22.44
N PRO A 199 -12.90 -12.46 -23.22
CA PRO A 199 -12.16 -11.28 -22.82
C PRO A 199 -12.67 -10.72 -21.48
N ILE A 200 -11.76 -10.40 -20.60
CA ILE A 200 -12.07 -9.80 -19.30
C ILE A 200 -12.19 -8.29 -19.44
N ARG A 201 -13.18 -7.72 -18.76
CA ARG A 201 -13.44 -6.29 -18.74
C ARG A 201 -13.33 -5.77 -17.33
N VAL A 202 -12.39 -4.86 -17.13
CA VAL A 202 -12.11 -4.21 -15.83
C VAL A 202 -12.37 -2.72 -15.96
N THR A 203 -13.00 -2.12 -14.94
CA THR A 203 -13.20 -0.67 -14.87
C THR A 203 -12.19 -0.09 -13.90
N ILE A 204 -11.29 0.75 -14.41
CA ILE A 204 -10.24 1.42 -13.63
C ILE A 204 -10.40 2.92 -13.84
N ARG A 205 -10.51 3.71 -12.78
CA ARG A 205 -10.76 5.16 -12.82
C ARG A 205 -11.95 5.54 -13.71
N GLY A 206 -13.02 4.73 -13.69
CA GLY A 206 -14.21 4.96 -14.48
C GLY A 206 -14.10 4.59 -15.98
N LEU A 207 -12.93 4.20 -16.46
CA LEU A 207 -12.68 3.75 -17.82
C LEU A 207 -12.69 2.23 -17.89
N ARG A 208 -13.47 1.69 -18.83
CA ARG A 208 -13.60 0.24 -19.06
C ARG A 208 -12.50 -0.23 -20.01
N ARG A 209 -11.67 -1.16 -19.54
CA ARG A 209 -10.60 -1.79 -20.32
C ARG A 209 -10.94 -3.24 -20.62
N THR A 210 -10.53 -3.72 -21.78
CA THR A 210 -10.78 -5.11 -22.22
C THR A 210 -9.45 -5.80 -22.46
N PHE A 211 -9.25 -6.95 -21.82
CA PHE A 211 -8.06 -7.80 -21.96
C PHE A 211 -8.44 -9.13 -22.59
N TYR A 212 -7.63 -9.59 -23.54
CA TYR A 212 -7.87 -10.78 -24.31
C TYR A 212 -7.06 -11.96 -23.76
N PRO A 213 -7.68 -13.17 -23.63
CA PRO A 213 -7.01 -14.34 -23.13
C PRO A 213 -5.92 -14.82 -24.10
N PRO A 214 -4.75 -15.22 -23.61
CA PRO A 214 -3.79 -15.99 -24.39
C PRO A 214 -4.39 -17.33 -24.84
N ILE A 215 -3.90 -17.90 -25.96
CA ILE A 215 -4.35 -19.22 -26.44
C ILE A 215 -3.91 -20.32 -25.46
N HIS A 216 -2.74 -20.14 -24.86
CA HIS A 216 -2.19 -21.06 -23.87
C HIS A 216 -1.75 -20.31 -22.63
N HIS A 217 -2.30 -20.68 -21.48
CA HIS A 217 -1.87 -20.25 -20.15
C HIS A 217 -2.15 -21.37 -19.13
N ALA A 218 -1.54 -21.29 -17.97
CA ALA A 218 -1.84 -22.21 -16.88
C ALA A 218 -3.31 -22.10 -16.44
N PRO A 219 -3.92 -23.17 -15.91
CA PRO A 219 -5.29 -23.12 -15.37
C PRO A 219 -5.43 -21.99 -14.34
N ILE A 220 -6.56 -21.29 -14.40
CA ILE A 220 -6.89 -20.22 -13.45
C ILE A 220 -7.46 -20.87 -12.19
N ASP A 221 -6.71 -20.80 -11.11
CA ASP A 221 -7.14 -21.20 -9.78
C ASP A 221 -7.47 -19.95 -8.95
N ASN A 222 -8.71 -19.90 -8.45
CA ASN A 222 -9.19 -18.77 -7.66
C ASN A 222 -8.98 -18.93 -6.15
N SER A 223 -8.45 -20.06 -5.69
CA SER A 223 -8.15 -20.27 -4.28
C SER A 223 -7.00 -19.37 -3.81
N PRO A 224 -6.93 -19.04 -2.53
CA PRO A 224 -5.78 -18.30 -2.00
C PRO A 224 -4.51 -19.13 -2.17
N PRO A 225 -3.34 -18.52 -2.30
CA PRO A 225 -2.08 -19.26 -2.31
C PRO A 225 -1.87 -19.97 -0.97
N GLU A 226 -1.25 -21.16 -1.00
CA GLU A 226 -0.87 -21.92 0.20
C GLU A 226 0.17 -21.15 1.02
N LYS A 227 1.02 -20.39 0.35
CA LYS A 227 2.05 -19.59 0.99
C LYS A 227 1.47 -18.35 1.66
N LYS A 228 1.93 -18.06 2.88
CA LYS A 228 1.63 -16.84 3.65
C LYS A 228 2.85 -15.95 3.74
N MET A 229 2.60 -14.63 3.77
CA MET A 229 3.63 -13.62 3.97
C MET A 229 3.89 -13.41 5.44
N GLN A 230 5.09 -13.68 5.90
CA GLN A 230 5.57 -13.36 7.25
C GLN A 230 6.63 -12.26 7.17
N LEU A 231 6.49 -11.23 8.02
CA LEU A 231 7.50 -10.19 8.12
C LEU A 231 8.77 -10.75 8.75
N ASP A 232 9.85 -10.75 7.99
CA ASP A 232 11.16 -11.24 8.42
C ASP A 232 12.04 -10.11 8.92
N TRP A 233 12.14 -9.01 8.13
CA TRP A 233 13.03 -7.91 8.47
C TRP A 233 12.48 -6.54 8.07
N VAL A 234 12.68 -5.54 8.93
CA VAL A 234 12.41 -4.13 8.64
C VAL A 234 13.74 -3.37 8.63
N TYR A 235 14.04 -2.75 7.49
CA TYR A 235 15.27 -2.00 7.32
C TYR A 235 15.08 -0.53 7.71
N GLY A 236 16.12 0.05 8.27
CA GLY A 236 16.18 1.46 8.59
C GLY A 236 15.58 1.82 9.94
N TYR A 237 15.44 3.09 10.16
CA TYR A 237 14.96 3.73 11.37
C TYR A 237 14.12 4.95 10.99
N ARG A 238 13.10 5.28 11.76
CA ARG A 238 12.31 6.49 11.54
C ARG A 238 12.77 7.59 12.49
N GLY A 239 13.63 8.50 11.99
CA GLY A 239 14.16 9.65 12.75
C GLY A 239 13.89 10.99 12.09
N SER A 240 13.56 11.02 10.79
CA SER A 240 13.35 12.27 10.05
C SER A 240 12.18 13.09 10.58
N ASP A 241 11.09 12.44 10.98
CA ASP A 241 9.82 13.04 11.39
C ASP A 241 9.30 12.55 12.75
N SER A 242 10.02 11.63 13.42
CA SER A 242 9.67 11.13 14.76
C SER A 242 10.50 11.81 15.84
N ARG A 243 10.03 11.70 17.08
CA ARG A 243 10.76 12.12 18.28
C ARG A 243 10.76 10.98 19.27
N ARG A 244 11.85 10.86 20.08
CA ARG A 244 11.98 9.83 21.12
C ARG A 244 11.65 8.42 20.61
N ASN A 245 12.16 8.06 19.42
CA ASN A 245 11.89 6.76 18.80
C ASN A 245 13.11 5.82 19.00
N LEU A 246 13.54 5.62 20.23
CA LEU A 246 14.65 4.71 20.52
C LEU A 246 14.69 4.39 22.02
N TRP A 247 14.66 3.09 22.36
CA TRP A 247 14.78 2.56 23.72
C TRP A 247 15.65 1.30 23.68
N VAL A 248 16.10 0.86 24.87
CA VAL A 248 16.78 -0.41 25.08
C VAL A 248 15.96 -1.22 26.08
N LEU A 249 15.58 -2.42 25.72
CA LEU A 249 14.84 -3.35 26.58
C LEU A 249 15.75 -3.99 27.65
N PRO A 250 15.20 -4.60 28.70
CA PRO A 250 15.98 -5.36 29.68
C PRO A 250 16.79 -6.50 29.07
N THR A 251 16.30 -7.06 27.95
CA THR A 251 16.99 -8.08 27.14
C THR A 251 18.24 -7.58 26.42
N GLY A 252 18.39 -6.27 26.27
CA GLY A 252 19.44 -5.64 25.46
C GLY A 252 18.99 -5.25 24.05
N GLU A 253 17.82 -5.72 23.62
CA GLU A 253 17.25 -5.39 22.31
C GLU A 253 16.97 -3.88 22.18
N LEU A 254 17.20 -3.34 20.98
CA LEU A 254 16.79 -2.01 20.62
C LEU A 254 15.30 -2.00 20.24
N LEU A 255 14.51 -1.16 20.90
CA LEU A 255 13.11 -0.95 20.58
C LEU A 255 12.95 0.38 19.83
N TYR A 256 12.32 0.34 18.66
CA TYR A 256 11.98 1.50 17.85
C TYR A 256 10.82 1.15 16.88
N TYR A 257 10.32 2.12 16.14
CA TYR A 257 9.26 1.86 15.15
C TYR A 257 9.58 2.44 13.78
N VAL A 258 9.08 1.77 12.74
CA VAL A 258 9.09 2.21 11.35
C VAL A 258 7.69 1.95 10.78
N ALA A 259 7.06 2.94 10.17
CA ALA A 259 5.68 2.85 9.66
C ALA A 259 4.70 2.35 10.76
N ALA A 260 3.97 1.28 10.50
CA ALA A 260 3.01 0.67 11.42
C ALA A 260 3.62 -0.43 12.32
N VAL A 261 4.93 -0.67 12.24
CA VAL A 261 5.59 -1.80 12.92
C VAL A 261 6.51 -1.29 14.03
N ALA A 262 6.40 -1.85 15.23
CA ALA A 262 7.42 -1.71 16.26
C ALA A 262 8.40 -2.89 16.18
N ILE A 263 9.68 -2.59 16.32
CA ILE A 263 10.80 -3.50 16.07
C ILE A 263 11.60 -3.65 17.34
N MET A 264 11.86 -4.89 17.74
CA MET A 264 12.83 -5.26 18.76
C MET A 264 14.01 -5.94 18.06
N TYR A 265 15.12 -5.22 18.00
CA TYR A 265 16.31 -5.66 17.27
C TYR A 265 17.37 -6.14 18.26
N ASP A 266 17.68 -7.43 18.20
CA ASP A 266 18.84 -8.02 18.86
C ASP A 266 20.05 -7.91 17.95
N ARG A 267 21.03 -7.13 18.41
CA ARG A 267 22.26 -6.89 17.67
C ARG A 267 23.21 -8.08 17.69
N ASP A 268 23.26 -8.80 18.80
CA ASP A 268 24.22 -9.88 18.99
C ASP A 268 23.80 -11.14 18.22
N GLU A 269 22.51 -11.40 18.15
CA GLU A 269 21.90 -12.48 17.35
C GLU A 269 21.58 -12.06 15.91
N GLU A 270 21.71 -10.78 15.58
CA GLU A 270 21.30 -10.21 14.28
C GLU A 270 19.87 -10.59 13.91
N SER A 271 18.94 -10.54 14.84
CA SER A 271 17.54 -10.94 14.68
C SER A 271 16.57 -9.81 15.03
N GLN A 272 15.36 -9.86 14.48
CA GLN A 272 14.29 -8.92 14.79
C GLN A 272 13.02 -9.64 15.22
N ARG A 273 12.34 -9.07 16.21
CA ARG A 273 10.96 -9.41 16.57
C ARG A 273 10.07 -8.22 16.27
N HIS A 274 8.85 -8.48 15.78
CA HIS A 274 7.97 -7.45 15.25
C HIS A 274 6.62 -7.43 15.94
N TYR A 275 6.21 -6.27 16.44
CA TYR A 275 4.83 -6.02 16.83
C TYR A 275 4.08 -5.35 15.67
N THR A 276 3.11 -6.09 15.10
CA THR A 276 2.35 -5.70 13.91
C THR A 276 0.87 -5.39 14.21
N GLY A 277 0.54 -5.07 15.46
CA GLY A 277 -0.84 -4.81 15.88
C GLY A 277 -1.46 -3.53 15.31
N HIS A 278 -0.65 -2.55 14.87
CA HIS A 278 -1.12 -1.31 14.29
C HIS A 278 -1.50 -1.46 12.81
N THR A 279 -2.51 -0.69 12.39
CA THR A 279 -2.98 -0.65 11.00
C THR A 279 -2.55 0.61 10.26
N GLU A 280 -2.07 1.61 11.00
CA GLU A 280 -1.57 2.89 10.49
C GLU A 280 -0.28 3.25 11.21
N ASP A 281 0.45 4.26 10.71
CA ASP A 281 1.72 4.68 11.28
C ASP A 281 1.67 4.92 12.78
N ILE A 282 2.60 4.32 13.49
CA ILE A 282 2.92 4.67 14.87
C ILE A 282 3.52 6.08 14.87
N GLN A 283 2.98 6.96 15.69
CA GLN A 283 3.45 8.35 15.82
C GLN A 283 4.22 8.60 17.10
N CYS A 284 3.88 7.87 18.15
CA CYS A 284 4.54 7.95 19.44
C CYS A 284 4.56 6.58 20.11
N MET A 285 5.55 6.40 20.96
CA MET A 285 5.73 5.18 21.72
C MET A 285 6.42 5.51 23.05
N GLU A 286 6.09 4.78 24.11
CA GLU A 286 6.75 4.95 25.41
C GLU A 286 6.83 3.61 26.11
N LEU A 287 7.96 3.37 26.77
CA LEU A 287 8.23 2.18 27.55
C LEU A 287 7.66 2.31 28.96
N HIS A 288 6.94 1.32 29.44
CA HIS A 288 6.39 1.27 30.80
C HIS A 288 7.52 1.26 31.85
N PRO A 289 7.31 1.80 33.06
CA PRO A 289 8.34 1.75 34.11
C PRO A 289 8.86 0.34 34.45
N SER A 290 8.03 -0.72 34.33
CA SER A 290 8.51 -2.10 34.46
C SER A 290 9.42 -2.56 33.33
N ARG A 291 9.42 -1.82 32.19
CA ARG A 291 10.18 -2.12 30.98
C ARG A 291 9.77 -3.40 30.24
N GLU A 292 8.61 -3.96 30.57
CA GLU A 292 8.05 -5.17 29.94
C GLU A 292 6.86 -4.85 29.02
N LEU A 293 6.29 -3.65 29.17
CA LEU A 293 5.14 -3.19 28.41
C LEU A 293 5.46 -1.92 27.64
N VAL A 294 4.75 -1.72 26.55
CA VAL A 294 4.87 -0.54 25.69
C VAL A 294 3.50 0.05 25.42
N ALA A 295 3.40 1.37 25.50
CA ALA A 295 2.29 2.13 24.95
C ALA A 295 2.69 2.67 23.58
N SER A 296 1.85 2.47 22.57
CA SER A 296 2.09 3.01 21.22
C SER A 296 0.80 3.63 20.65
N GLY A 297 0.93 4.83 20.10
CA GLY A 297 -0.15 5.58 19.51
C GLY A 297 -0.06 5.63 18.00
N GLN A 298 -1.16 5.34 17.30
CA GLN A 298 -1.24 5.44 15.85
C GLN A 298 -2.03 6.65 15.36
N ARG A 299 -1.76 7.03 14.10
CA ARG A 299 -2.58 8.02 13.39
C ARG A 299 -3.90 7.41 12.88
N ALA A 300 -4.87 8.27 12.55
CA ALA A 300 -6.06 7.87 11.83
C ALA A 300 -5.76 7.65 10.34
N GLY A 301 -6.30 6.58 9.77
CA GLY A 301 -6.24 6.28 8.35
C GLY A 301 -7.56 6.59 7.63
N ARG A 302 -7.66 6.23 6.36
CA ARG A 302 -8.82 6.54 5.50
C ARG A 302 -10.06 5.68 5.75
N GLY A 303 -9.93 4.55 6.43
CA GLY A 303 -11.01 3.58 6.62
C GLY A 303 -11.64 3.63 8.01
N ARG A 304 -12.89 3.17 8.16
CA ARG A 304 -13.55 3.06 9.48
C ARG A 304 -12.81 2.19 10.50
N ARG A 305 -11.96 1.25 10.02
CA ARG A 305 -11.15 0.38 10.88
C ARG A 305 -9.79 0.99 11.23
N ALA A 306 -9.42 2.08 10.59
CA ALA A 306 -8.14 2.77 10.76
C ALA A 306 -8.29 4.01 11.67
N GLN A 307 -8.95 3.86 12.81
CA GLN A 307 -9.12 4.94 13.80
C GLN A 307 -7.83 5.15 14.59
N ALA A 308 -7.58 6.40 14.97
CA ALA A 308 -6.52 6.73 15.92
C ALA A 308 -6.82 6.09 17.28
N HIS A 309 -5.82 5.48 17.89
CA HIS A 309 -5.94 4.84 19.20
C HIS A 309 -4.57 4.56 19.81
N VAL A 310 -4.58 4.23 21.09
CA VAL A 310 -3.39 3.75 21.81
C VAL A 310 -3.52 2.25 22.06
N ARG A 311 -2.40 1.55 21.90
CA ARG A 311 -2.27 0.12 22.26
C ARG A 311 -1.25 -0.04 23.37
N ILE A 312 -1.57 -0.89 24.33
CA ILE A 312 -0.62 -1.40 25.33
C ILE A 312 -0.34 -2.86 25.00
N TRP A 313 0.92 -3.21 24.87
CA TRP A 313 1.33 -4.56 24.48
C TRP A 313 2.61 -5.00 25.21
N SER A 314 2.80 -6.32 25.31
CA SER A 314 3.95 -6.93 25.97
C SER A 314 5.15 -7.07 25.03
N THR A 315 6.34 -6.70 25.47
CA THR A 315 7.59 -6.85 24.72
C THR A 315 8.06 -8.33 24.65
N ASP A 316 7.62 -9.15 25.59
CA ASP A 316 7.93 -10.57 25.62
C ASP A 316 7.04 -11.37 24.65
N THR A 317 5.72 -11.29 24.83
CA THR A 317 4.76 -12.10 24.07
C THR A 317 4.27 -11.46 22.79
N LEU A 318 4.53 -10.16 22.56
CA LEU A 318 4.03 -9.36 21.44
C LEU A 318 2.49 -9.29 21.37
N GLN A 319 1.81 -9.65 22.45
CA GLN A 319 0.35 -9.61 22.51
C GLN A 319 -0.14 -8.23 22.90
N THR A 320 -1.18 -7.76 22.22
CA THR A 320 -1.91 -6.57 22.64
C THR A 320 -2.72 -6.88 23.89
N LEU A 321 -2.47 -6.13 24.96
CA LEU A 321 -3.19 -6.28 26.23
C LEU A 321 -4.42 -5.39 26.27
N HIS A 322 -4.27 -4.11 25.89
CA HIS A 322 -5.34 -3.12 25.89
C HIS A 322 -5.31 -2.23 24.67
N VAL A 323 -6.50 -1.79 24.25
CA VAL A 323 -6.71 -0.78 23.18
C VAL A 323 -7.74 0.22 23.68
N PHE A 324 -7.41 1.51 23.64
CA PHE A 324 -8.32 2.55 24.08
C PHE A 324 -8.20 3.83 23.22
N GLY A 325 -9.15 4.74 23.39
CA GLY A 325 -9.19 6.02 22.68
C GLY A 325 -9.74 5.96 21.26
N MET A 326 -10.31 4.83 20.82
CA MET A 326 -11.03 4.76 19.55
C MET A 326 -12.23 5.71 19.61
N ALA A 327 -12.37 6.53 18.56
CA ALA A 327 -13.36 7.62 18.44
C ALA A 327 -13.15 8.82 19.40
N GLU A 328 -12.15 8.78 20.27
CA GLU A 328 -11.76 9.93 21.11
C GLU A 328 -10.66 10.78 20.45
N PHE A 329 -9.78 10.16 19.66
CA PHE A 329 -8.73 10.84 18.91
C PHE A 329 -9.19 11.06 17.47
N GLU A 330 -9.06 12.30 17.00
CA GLU A 330 -9.56 12.71 15.69
C GLU A 330 -8.55 12.42 14.57
N VAL A 331 -7.30 12.84 14.74
CA VAL A 331 -6.26 12.80 13.69
C VAL A 331 -5.20 11.75 13.98
N GLY A 332 -4.80 11.61 15.23
CA GLY A 332 -3.74 10.71 15.63
C GLY A 332 -3.32 10.94 17.07
N VAL A 333 -2.44 10.12 17.57
CA VAL A 333 -1.87 10.26 18.91
C VAL A 333 -0.47 10.83 18.80
N SER A 334 -0.29 12.11 19.19
CA SER A 334 1.00 12.82 19.04
C SER A 334 1.99 12.52 20.17
N ALA A 335 1.48 12.19 21.37
CA ALA A 335 2.32 11.84 22.51
C ALA A 335 1.60 10.83 23.41
N VAL A 336 2.38 9.94 24.03
CA VAL A 336 1.97 9.04 25.11
C VAL A 336 3.06 9.04 26.18
N ALA A 337 2.67 8.92 27.45
CA ALA A 337 3.59 8.70 28.54
C ALA A 337 2.91 7.92 29.68
N PHE A 338 3.69 7.12 30.42
CA PHE A 338 3.22 6.46 31.64
C PHE A 338 3.52 7.31 32.86
N SER A 339 2.63 7.23 33.85
CA SER A 339 2.90 7.74 35.20
C SER A 339 4.06 6.99 35.83
N GLN A 340 4.80 7.65 36.72
CA GLN A 340 6.01 7.08 37.32
C GLN A 340 5.77 6.63 38.77
N LEU A 341 5.18 7.50 39.58
CA LEU A 341 5.05 7.29 41.02
C LEU A 341 4.18 6.09 41.39
N ASN A 342 3.09 5.84 40.63
CA ASN A 342 2.17 4.73 40.86
C ASN A 342 2.55 3.43 40.06
N GLY A 343 3.79 3.39 39.55
CA GLY A 343 4.28 2.23 38.79
C GLY A 343 3.66 2.04 37.43
N GLY A 344 3.25 3.10 36.73
CA GLY A 344 2.75 3.04 35.36
C GLY A 344 1.25 2.72 35.24
N SER A 345 0.48 2.91 36.31
CA SER A 345 -0.97 2.58 36.28
C SER A 345 -1.79 3.55 35.43
N TYR A 346 -1.27 4.74 35.15
CA TYR A 346 -1.91 5.71 34.29
C TYR A 346 -1.12 5.92 32.99
N VAL A 347 -1.85 6.22 31.93
CA VAL A 347 -1.30 6.65 30.64
C VAL A 347 -1.93 7.98 30.25
N LEU A 348 -1.11 8.96 29.94
CA LEU A 348 -1.59 10.13 29.21
C LEU A 348 -1.46 9.90 27.71
N ALA A 349 -2.36 10.49 26.96
CA ALA A 349 -2.32 10.54 25.50
C ALA A 349 -2.79 11.92 25.01
N VAL A 350 -2.16 12.40 23.95
CA VAL A 350 -2.49 13.69 23.32
C VAL A 350 -2.96 13.45 21.90
N ASP A 351 -4.13 13.99 21.55
CA ASP A 351 -4.64 13.99 20.19
C ASP A 351 -3.86 14.99 19.32
N ALA A 352 -3.53 14.59 18.10
CA ALA A 352 -2.89 15.45 17.09
C ALA A 352 -3.90 16.40 16.38
N GLY A 353 -5.16 16.45 16.82
CA GLY A 353 -6.19 17.35 16.31
C GLY A 353 -5.92 18.83 16.64
N ARG A 354 -6.77 19.71 16.11
CA ARG A 354 -6.62 21.18 16.27
C ARG A 354 -6.64 21.65 17.72
N GLU A 355 -7.41 21.00 18.58
CA GLU A 355 -7.54 21.36 19.98
C GLU A 355 -6.47 20.69 20.85
N SER A 356 -5.73 19.72 20.30
CA SER A 356 -4.71 18.92 20.97
C SER A 356 -5.18 18.47 22.36
N ILE A 357 -6.19 17.60 22.39
CA ILE A 357 -6.81 17.14 23.64
C ILE A 357 -5.85 16.27 24.41
N LEU A 358 -5.48 16.70 25.61
CA LEU A 358 -4.76 15.89 26.61
C LEU A 358 -5.76 15.03 27.36
N SER A 359 -5.55 13.73 27.43
CA SER A 359 -6.38 12.76 28.13
C SER A 359 -5.53 11.87 29.03
N VAL A 360 -6.08 11.49 30.20
CA VAL A 360 -5.43 10.57 31.15
C VAL A 360 -6.32 9.35 31.35
N TRP A 361 -5.73 8.17 31.22
CA TRP A 361 -6.43 6.89 31.24
C TRP A 361 -5.87 5.97 32.30
N GLN A 362 -6.74 5.26 33.00
CA GLN A 362 -6.38 4.04 33.73
C GLN A 362 -6.48 2.88 32.75
N TRP A 363 -5.34 2.57 32.14
CA TRP A 363 -5.29 1.75 30.93
C TRP A 363 -5.73 0.29 31.14
N GLN A 364 -5.51 -0.28 32.34
CA GLN A 364 -5.92 -1.66 32.67
C GLN A 364 -7.44 -1.87 32.56
N TRP A 365 -8.20 -0.82 32.74
CA TRP A 365 -9.67 -0.82 32.70
C TRP A 365 -10.23 -0.07 31.48
N GLY A 366 -9.38 0.56 30.69
CA GLY A 366 -9.79 1.44 29.61
C GLY A 366 -10.58 2.66 30.08
N HIS A 367 -10.43 3.07 31.36
CA HIS A 367 -11.22 4.12 31.97
C HIS A 367 -10.56 5.49 31.79
N LEU A 368 -11.29 6.43 31.20
CA LEU A 368 -10.86 7.82 31.05
C LEU A 368 -11.01 8.54 32.40
N LEU A 369 -9.89 8.98 32.97
CA LEU A 369 -9.85 9.71 34.26
C LEU A 369 -10.09 11.21 34.13
N GLY A 370 -9.85 11.77 32.96
CA GLY A 370 -10.08 13.17 32.66
C GLY A 370 -9.48 13.56 31.32
N LYS A 371 -9.99 14.64 30.75
CA LYS A 371 -9.48 15.22 29.51
C LYS A 371 -9.59 16.74 29.51
N VAL A 372 -8.68 17.42 28.81
CA VAL A 372 -8.65 18.88 28.66
C VAL A 372 -8.18 19.25 27.26
N ALA A 373 -8.82 20.24 26.64
CA ALA A 373 -8.36 20.84 25.41
C ALA A 373 -7.23 21.84 25.74
N THR A 374 -6.04 21.62 25.15
CA THR A 374 -4.92 22.53 25.36
C THR A 374 -5.00 23.76 24.47
N LEU A 375 -5.84 23.73 23.42
CA LEU A 375 -6.04 24.79 22.42
C LEU A 375 -4.77 25.21 21.68
N GLN A 376 -3.84 24.27 21.50
CA GLN A 376 -2.59 24.50 20.79
C GLN A 376 -2.54 23.64 19.51
N GLU A 377 -2.06 24.20 18.42
CA GLU A 377 -2.03 23.54 17.12
C GLU A 377 -0.93 22.48 17.00
N GLU A 378 0.20 22.65 17.69
CA GLU A 378 1.38 21.77 17.56
C GLU A 378 1.98 21.46 18.94
N LEU A 379 1.47 20.41 19.60
CA LEU A 379 2.13 19.82 20.75
C LEU A 379 3.21 18.84 20.31
N THR A 380 4.41 19.03 20.87
CA THR A 380 5.57 18.17 20.59
C THR A 380 5.65 16.98 21.51
N GLY A 381 5.14 17.14 22.75
CA GLY A 381 5.16 16.09 23.75
C GLY A 381 4.39 16.45 25.01
N ALA A 382 4.21 15.44 25.84
CA ALA A 382 3.63 15.54 27.16
C ALA A 382 4.28 14.52 28.11
N ALA A 383 4.34 14.79 29.39
CA ALA A 383 4.89 13.91 30.39
C ALA A 383 4.16 14.04 31.74
N PHE A 384 4.16 12.97 32.52
CA PHE A 384 3.87 13.05 33.95
C PHE A 384 5.09 13.58 34.70
N HIS A 385 4.85 14.32 35.74
CA HIS A 385 5.90 14.67 36.68
C HIS A 385 6.32 13.42 37.48
N PRO A 386 7.62 13.15 37.66
CA PRO A 386 8.09 11.91 38.27
C PRO A 386 7.69 11.73 39.73
N LEU A 387 7.45 12.83 40.44
CA LEU A 387 7.08 12.84 41.87
C LEU A 387 5.59 13.11 42.16
N ASP A 388 4.78 13.36 41.12
CA ASP A 388 3.31 13.58 41.25
C ASP A 388 2.56 13.13 39.99
N ASP A 389 1.81 12.04 40.08
CA ASP A 389 1.02 11.49 38.98
C ASP A 389 -0.20 12.34 38.59
N ASN A 390 -0.52 13.43 39.33
CA ASN A 390 -1.56 14.37 38.98
C ASN A 390 -1.02 15.62 38.28
N LEU A 391 0.29 15.82 38.30
CA LEU A 391 0.95 16.91 37.62
C LEU A 391 1.45 16.46 36.25
N LEU A 392 0.93 17.12 35.23
CA LEU A 392 1.25 16.81 33.82
C LEU A 392 1.83 18.06 33.16
N ILE A 393 2.76 17.84 32.25
CA ILE A 393 3.42 18.92 31.53
C ILE A 393 3.23 18.68 30.05
N THR A 394 2.72 19.69 29.34
CA THR A 394 2.60 19.68 27.87
C THR A 394 3.52 20.74 27.29
N HIS A 395 4.18 20.40 26.19
CA HIS A 395 5.10 21.30 25.52
C HIS A 395 5.01 21.21 24.00
N GLY A 396 5.37 22.31 23.34
CA GLY A 396 5.31 22.41 21.88
C GLY A 396 5.68 23.79 21.38
N LYS A 397 5.18 24.15 20.22
CA LYS A 397 5.46 25.42 19.56
C LYS A 397 4.81 26.60 20.31
N GLY A 398 5.64 27.43 20.95
CA GLY A 398 5.18 28.54 21.77
C GLY A 398 4.32 28.11 22.96
N HIS A 399 4.48 26.86 23.41
CA HIS A 399 3.68 26.26 24.46
C HIS A 399 4.53 25.49 25.45
N LEU A 400 4.36 25.82 26.72
CA LEU A 400 4.77 25.04 27.87
C LEU A 400 3.70 25.29 28.95
N ALA A 401 3.04 24.24 29.42
CA ALA A 401 1.99 24.38 30.43
C ALA A 401 2.04 23.22 31.41
N PHE A 402 1.76 23.56 32.67
CA PHE A 402 1.67 22.64 33.77
C PHE A 402 0.18 22.46 34.13
N TRP A 403 -0.23 21.21 34.25
CA TRP A 403 -1.63 20.84 34.49
C TRP A 403 -1.73 20.01 35.75
N ASN A 404 -2.53 20.45 36.70
CA ASN A 404 -2.86 19.66 37.88
C ASN A 404 -4.22 18.99 37.70
N ARG A 405 -4.22 17.64 37.65
CA ARG A 405 -5.44 16.86 37.55
C ARG A 405 -6.10 16.67 38.91
N ARG A 406 -7.30 17.20 39.08
CA ARG A 406 -8.10 17.05 40.28
C ARG A 406 -8.77 15.67 40.35
N LYS A 407 -9.19 15.27 41.54
CA LYS A 407 -9.89 13.98 41.76
C LYS A 407 -11.24 13.89 41.02
N ASP A 408 -11.86 15.02 40.70
CA ASP A 408 -13.11 15.10 39.90
C ASP A 408 -12.85 14.98 38.38
N GLY A 409 -11.57 14.82 37.95
CA GLY A 409 -11.19 14.69 36.54
C GLY A 409 -10.97 16.02 35.81
N PHE A 410 -11.18 17.16 36.49
CA PHE A 410 -10.86 18.47 35.91
C PHE A 410 -9.35 18.75 35.98
N PHE A 411 -8.87 19.59 35.05
CA PHE A 411 -7.50 20.05 35.00
C PHE A 411 -7.43 21.54 35.32
N GLU A 412 -6.52 21.87 36.24
CA GLU A 412 -6.15 23.24 36.56
C GLU A 412 -4.80 23.54 35.96
N ARG A 413 -4.70 24.64 35.20
CA ARG A 413 -3.45 25.10 34.64
C ARG A 413 -2.69 25.98 35.63
N THR A 414 -1.42 25.66 35.89
CA THR A 414 -0.52 26.50 36.65
C THR A 414 0.25 27.41 35.70
N ASP A 415 0.26 28.70 35.98
CA ASP A 415 0.98 29.69 35.19
C ASP A 415 2.49 29.70 35.54
N ILE A 416 3.30 30.01 34.54
CA ILE A 416 4.75 30.20 34.69
C ILE A 416 5.03 31.66 34.91
N ILE A 417 5.82 31.99 35.92
CA ILE A 417 6.29 33.33 36.15
C ILE A 417 7.32 33.66 35.08
N LYS A 418 7.02 34.58 34.18
CA LYS A 418 7.83 34.97 33.01
C LYS A 418 8.04 33.80 32.05
N PRO A 419 7.01 33.41 31.26
CA PRO A 419 7.16 32.36 30.28
C PRO A 419 8.25 32.73 29.25
N PRO A 420 9.00 31.72 28.75
CA PRO A 420 10.01 31.96 27.73
C PRO A 420 9.41 32.57 26.47
N SER A 421 10.16 33.43 25.81
CA SER A 421 9.71 34.06 24.58
C SER A 421 9.62 33.02 23.47
N ARG A 422 8.41 32.76 22.95
CA ARG A 422 8.04 32.14 21.66
C ARG A 422 8.85 30.95 21.10
N ALA A 423 9.80 30.38 21.83
CA ALA A 423 10.56 29.23 21.37
C ALA A 423 9.71 27.96 21.31
N HIS A 424 10.03 27.06 20.38
CA HIS A 424 9.41 25.77 20.31
C HIS A 424 10.11 24.82 21.26
N VAL A 425 9.47 24.44 22.36
CA VAL A 425 10.00 23.45 23.31
C VAL A 425 9.94 22.07 22.67
N THR A 426 11.10 21.48 22.44
CA THR A 426 11.31 20.28 21.64
C THR A 426 11.55 19.02 22.46
N ALA A 427 12.12 19.17 23.66
CA ALA A 427 12.38 18.06 24.57
C ALA A 427 12.20 18.50 26.02
N LEU A 428 11.87 17.54 26.88
CA LEU A 428 11.64 17.73 28.29
C LEU A 428 12.27 16.58 29.08
N GLN A 429 12.87 16.89 30.23
CA GLN A 429 13.47 15.95 31.17
C GLN A 429 13.34 16.50 32.62
N PHE A 430 13.70 15.71 33.59
CA PHE A 430 13.58 16.06 35.00
C PHE A 430 14.91 15.86 35.74
N GLU A 431 15.20 16.71 36.67
CA GLU A 431 16.19 16.46 37.69
C GLU A 431 15.67 15.49 38.77
N GLN A 432 16.53 15.00 39.63
CA GLN A 432 16.17 14.04 40.68
C GLN A 432 15.18 14.61 41.71
N ASP A 433 15.28 15.92 41.97
CA ASP A 433 14.42 16.69 42.88
C ASP A 433 13.11 17.12 42.26
N GLY A 434 12.91 16.85 40.97
CA GLY A 434 11.67 17.14 40.22
C GLY A 434 11.72 18.43 39.42
N ASP A 435 12.81 19.19 39.46
CA ASP A 435 12.97 20.38 38.59
C ASP A 435 12.88 20.01 37.13
N VAL A 436 12.21 20.84 36.34
CA VAL A 436 11.88 20.56 34.95
C VAL A 436 12.94 21.17 34.03
N VAL A 437 13.58 20.35 33.22
CA VAL A 437 14.57 20.73 32.22
C VAL A 437 13.96 20.68 30.85
N THR A 438 13.94 21.81 30.15
CA THR A 438 13.42 21.87 28.75
C THR A 438 14.51 22.25 27.79
N ALA A 439 14.35 21.82 26.55
CA ALA A 439 15.20 22.24 25.45
C ALA A 439 14.32 22.78 24.31
N ASP A 440 14.83 23.71 23.53
CA ASP A 440 14.08 24.40 22.51
C ASP A 440 14.69 24.38 21.10
N SER A 441 13.95 24.92 20.14
CA SER A 441 14.34 25.02 18.74
C SER A 441 15.44 26.04 18.46
N ASP A 442 15.74 26.91 19.40
CA ASP A 442 16.77 27.95 19.29
C ASP A 442 18.11 27.49 19.85
N GLY A 443 18.13 26.37 20.59
CA GLY A 443 19.33 25.76 21.12
C GLY A 443 19.57 26.02 22.60
N PHE A 444 18.58 26.57 23.32
CA PHE A 444 18.67 26.83 24.75
C PHE A 444 18.14 25.64 25.58
N ILE A 445 18.75 25.48 26.72
CA ILE A 445 18.26 24.63 27.81
C ILE A 445 17.81 25.53 28.93
N THR A 446 16.56 25.36 29.39
CA THR A 446 15.95 26.14 30.47
C THR A 446 15.51 25.21 31.59
N ILE A 447 15.85 25.55 32.82
CA ILE A 447 15.51 24.82 34.03
C ILE A 447 14.47 25.59 34.82
N TYR A 448 13.38 24.92 35.16
CA TYR A 448 12.27 25.45 35.94
C TYR A 448 12.22 24.81 37.31
N SER A 449 12.16 25.61 38.33
CA SER A 449 11.93 25.19 39.72
C SER A 449 10.60 25.73 40.23
N VAL A 450 10.10 25.15 41.30
CA VAL A 450 8.82 25.53 41.95
C VAL A 450 9.12 26.41 43.14
N ASP A 451 8.41 27.52 43.28
CA ASP A 451 8.50 28.39 44.47
C ASP A 451 7.60 27.86 45.62
N SER A 452 7.62 28.58 46.77
CA SER A 452 6.82 28.23 47.93
C SER A 452 5.32 28.27 47.70
N ASP A 453 4.88 29.01 46.70
CA ASP A 453 3.47 29.19 46.36
C ASP A 453 2.97 28.21 45.28
N GLY A 454 3.88 27.33 44.83
CA GLY A 454 3.61 26.32 43.80
C GLY A 454 3.65 26.84 42.35
N ALA A 455 4.20 28.05 42.15
CA ALA A 455 4.38 28.63 40.82
C ALA A 455 5.75 28.27 40.25
N TYR A 456 5.79 28.01 38.92
CA TYR A 456 7.05 27.71 38.24
C TYR A 456 7.79 28.97 37.81
N PHE A 457 9.09 28.99 38.02
CA PHE A 457 9.97 30.10 37.60
C PHE A 457 11.23 29.55 36.92
N VAL A 458 11.83 30.35 36.06
CA VAL A 458 13.11 30.01 35.42
C VAL A 458 14.23 30.14 36.44
N ARG A 459 14.83 28.99 36.82
CA ARG A 459 16.03 28.96 37.69
C ARG A 459 17.28 29.29 36.90
N MET A 460 17.39 28.73 35.69
CA MET A 460 18.59 28.90 34.87
C MET A 460 18.22 28.74 33.38
N GLU A 461 18.91 29.46 32.51
CA GLU A 461 18.85 29.35 31.06
C GLU A 461 20.25 29.51 30.46
N PHE A 462 20.61 28.65 29.49
CA PHE A 462 21.89 28.77 28.80
C PHE A 462 21.82 28.22 27.38
N GLU A 463 22.67 28.73 26.48
CA GLU A 463 22.81 28.24 25.12
C GLU A 463 23.68 26.97 25.11
N ALA A 464 23.09 25.83 24.71
CA ALA A 464 23.76 24.54 24.69
C ALA A 464 24.18 24.15 23.25
N HIS A 465 23.41 24.54 22.25
CA HIS A 465 23.64 24.22 20.84
C HIS A 465 23.38 25.43 19.94
N ILE A 466 23.96 25.43 18.74
CA ILE A 466 23.84 26.55 17.78
C ILE A 466 22.41 26.70 17.23
N LYS A 467 21.61 25.65 17.20
CA LYS A 467 20.18 25.64 16.86
C LYS A 467 19.61 24.29 17.31
N GLY A 468 18.30 24.28 17.59
CA GLY A 468 17.44 23.15 17.82
C GLY A 468 18.04 21.96 18.53
N ILE A 469 17.63 21.76 19.77
CA ILE A 469 17.91 20.54 20.53
C ILE A 469 16.73 19.61 20.34
N SER A 470 16.99 18.37 19.98
CA SER A 470 15.94 17.39 19.70
C SER A 470 15.78 16.32 20.77
N SER A 471 16.79 16.15 21.62
CA SER A 471 16.79 15.10 22.64
C SER A 471 17.54 15.54 23.89
N LEU A 472 16.96 15.21 25.04
CA LEU A 472 17.55 15.33 26.37
C LEU A 472 17.49 13.98 27.07
N VAL A 473 18.55 13.61 27.75
CA VAL A 473 18.61 12.38 28.57
C VAL A 473 19.33 12.68 29.85
N MET A 474 18.72 12.41 31.02
CA MET A 474 19.34 12.49 32.31
C MET A 474 19.93 11.12 32.69
N LEU A 475 21.21 11.05 32.94
CA LEU A 475 21.85 9.86 33.47
C LEU A 475 21.76 9.83 35.01
N SER A 476 21.85 8.62 35.57
CA SER A 476 21.65 8.38 37.02
C SER A 476 22.54 9.17 37.98
N GLU A 477 23.68 9.68 37.52
CA GLU A 477 24.62 10.42 38.32
C GLU A 477 24.54 11.96 38.17
N GLY A 478 23.43 12.45 37.64
CA GLY A 478 23.28 13.90 37.45
C GLY A 478 24.01 14.46 36.22
N THR A 479 24.31 13.64 35.24
CA THR A 479 24.84 14.09 33.96
C THR A 479 23.67 14.23 32.96
N LEU A 480 23.45 15.43 32.47
CA LEU A 480 22.52 15.68 31.38
C LEU A 480 23.23 15.52 30.02
N ILE A 481 22.61 14.75 29.10
CA ILE A 481 23.08 14.66 27.72
C ILE A 481 22.09 15.37 26.81
N SER A 482 22.59 16.26 25.96
CA SER A 482 21.79 16.96 24.95
C SER A 482 22.24 16.64 23.53
N GLY A 483 21.28 16.57 22.61
CA GLY A 483 21.52 16.30 21.21
C GLY A 483 21.05 17.42 20.30
N GLY A 484 21.99 17.99 19.52
CA GLY A 484 21.68 19.05 18.56
C GLY A 484 21.29 18.54 17.18
N GLU A 485 20.19 19.07 16.67
CA GLU A 485 19.66 18.68 15.35
C GLU A 485 20.49 19.25 14.19
N LYS A 486 20.88 20.52 14.26
CA LYS A 486 21.57 21.22 13.16
C LYS A 486 23.10 21.19 13.28
N ASP A 487 23.63 21.34 14.48
CA ASP A 487 25.08 21.31 14.72
C ASP A 487 25.65 19.89 14.78
N ARG A 488 24.75 18.87 14.87
CA ARG A 488 25.12 17.44 14.93
C ARG A 488 25.96 17.07 16.15
N LYS A 489 25.87 17.88 17.21
CA LYS A 489 26.66 17.68 18.43
C LYS A 489 25.86 16.90 19.47
N ILE A 490 26.58 16.12 20.25
CA ILE A 490 26.11 15.50 21.48
C ILE A 490 26.97 16.07 22.57
N ALA A 491 26.37 16.69 23.56
CA ALA A 491 27.09 17.34 24.68
C ALA A 491 26.62 16.78 26.02
N ALA A 492 27.55 16.65 26.95
CA ALA A 492 27.28 16.25 28.33
C ALA A 492 27.55 17.42 29.29
N TRP A 493 26.64 17.57 30.24
CA TRP A 493 26.58 18.66 31.20
C TRP A 493 26.50 18.11 32.63
N ASP A 494 27.27 18.65 33.53
CA ASP A 494 27.26 18.32 34.96
C ASP A 494 26.19 19.17 35.69
N THR A 495 25.07 18.58 36.07
CA THR A 495 23.98 19.29 36.74
C THR A 495 24.36 19.74 38.13
N LEU A 496 25.27 19.01 38.80
CA LEU A 496 25.79 19.35 40.15
C LEU A 496 26.73 20.55 40.12
N GLN A 497 27.34 20.83 38.95
CA GLN A 497 28.25 21.98 38.76
C GLN A 497 27.59 23.04 37.86
N ASN A 498 26.33 23.38 38.11
CA ASN A 498 25.60 24.41 37.36
C ASN A 498 25.66 24.19 35.83
N TYR A 499 25.42 22.99 35.38
CA TYR A 499 25.42 22.63 33.96
C TYR A 499 26.71 22.98 33.22
N LYS A 500 27.83 22.83 33.89
CA LYS A 500 29.14 22.96 33.27
C LYS A 500 29.30 21.86 32.22
N ARG A 501 29.71 22.25 31.01
CA ARG A 501 29.95 21.28 29.93
C ARG A 501 31.13 20.36 30.25
N ILE A 502 30.91 19.07 30.29
CA ILE A 502 31.91 18.04 30.52
C ILE A 502 32.66 17.72 29.23
N THR A 503 31.94 17.40 28.19
CA THR A 503 32.48 16.99 26.88
C THR A 503 31.45 17.18 25.75
N GLU A 504 31.95 17.21 24.52
CA GLU A 504 31.08 17.20 23.33
C GLU A 504 31.68 16.35 22.22
N THR A 505 30.80 15.75 21.38
CA THR A 505 31.18 14.98 20.20
C THR A 505 30.29 15.38 19.03
N LYS A 506 30.84 15.38 17.80
CA LYS A 506 30.11 15.75 16.61
C LYS A 506 29.92 14.53 15.69
N LEU A 507 28.68 14.28 15.23
CA LEU A 507 28.38 13.25 14.26
C LEU A 507 28.83 13.63 12.84
N PRO A 508 29.16 12.64 12.00
CA PRO A 508 29.45 12.86 10.58
C PRO A 508 28.30 13.54 9.84
N GLU A 509 28.61 14.26 8.77
CA GLU A 509 27.57 14.94 7.98
C GLU A 509 26.64 13.96 7.26
N SER A 510 27.16 12.81 6.85
CA SER A 510 26.42 11.77 6.13
C SER A 510 25.21 11.25 6.91
N VAL A 511 25.27 11.19 8.24
CA VAL A 511 24.19 10.62 9.09
C VAL A 511 23.19 11.68 9.57
N GLY A 512 23.45 12.96 9.38
CA GLY A 512 22.57 14.05 9.81
C GLY A 512 22.74 14.44 11.29
N GLY A 513 21.76 15.17 11.81
CA GLY A 513 21.71 15.63 13.20
C GLY A 513 21.18 14.57 14.16
N VAL A 514 21.31 14.86 15.44
CA VAL A 514 20.73 14.02 16.50
C VAL A 514 19.21 14.13 16.50
N ARG A 515 18.51 13.03 16.75
CA ARG A 515 17.07 12.99 16.90
C ARG A 515 16.61 12.34 18.20
N SER A 516 17.24 11.24 18.58
CA SER A 516 16.98 10.52 19.82
C SER A 516 18.29 10.07 20.41
N ILE A 517 18.41 10.08 21.72
CA ILE A 517 19.54 9.51 22.46
C ILE A 517 19.00 8.55 23.50
N TYR A 518 19.63 7.40 23.64
CA TYR A 518 19.32 6.45 24.68
C TYR A 518 20.61 5.79 25.22
N PRO A 519 20.80 5.64 26.56
CA PRO A 519 21.96 4.97 27.12
C PRO A 519 21.90 3.47 26.79
N GLN A 520 23.05 2.88 26.42
CA GLN A 520 23.10 1.44 26.10
C GLN A 520 22.72 0.57 27.31
N ARG A 521 23.12 1.00 28.49
CA ARG A 521 22.81 0.34 29.76
C ARG A 521 22.15 1.31 30.71
N PRO A 522 20.80 1.40 30.68
CA PRO A 522 20.09 2.27 31.61
C PRO A 522 20.45 1.94 33.07
N GLY A 523 20.76 2.96 33.87
CA GLY A 523 21.22 2.80 35.24
C GLY A 523 22.73 2.60 35.43
N ARG A 524 23.52 2.52 34.34
CA ARG A 524 25.00 2.59 34.38
C ARG A 524 25.51 3.85 33.70
N ASN A 525 26.45 4.51 34.30
CA ASN A 525 27.06 5.73 33.72
C ASN A 525 28.35 5.37 32.97
N ASP A 526 28.32 4.46 32.04
CA ASP A 526 29.47 4.08 31.22
C ASP A 526 29.68 4.99 30.00
N GLY A 527 28.78 5.95 29.78
CA GLY A 527 28.85 6.93 28.69
C GLY A 527 28.58 6.32 27.30
N ASN A 528 28.20 5.06 27.22
CA ASN A 528 27.87 4.41 25.97
C ASN A 528 26.41 4.71 25.57
N LEU A 529 26.21 5.14 24.32
CA LEU A 529 24.95 5.66 23.83
C LEU A 529 24.56 5.04 22.49
N TYR A 530 23.25 4.86 22.31
CA TYR A 530 22.63 4.75 21.00
C TYR A 530 22.04 6.11 20.61
N VAL A 531 22.21 6.47 19.34
CA VAL A 531 21.76 7.76 18.81
C VAL A 531 21.01 7.56 17.50
N GLY A 532 19.73 7.86 17.52
CA GLY A 532 18.90 7.96 16.32
C GLY A 532 19.12 9.32 15.65
N THR A 533 19.19 9.36 14.33
CA THR A 533 19.53 10.57 13.58
C THR A 533 18.41 11.06 12.66
N THR A 534 18.48 12.31 12.24
CA THR A 534 17.53 12.95 11.31
C THR A 534 17.57 12.35 9.90
N ARG A 535 18.57 11.54 9.58
CA ARG A 535 18.68 10.82 8.30
C ARG A 535 18.40 9.32 8.45
N ASN A 536 17.56 8.96 9.43
CA ASN A 536 17.06 7.59 9.63
C ASN A 536 18.15 6.53 9.89
N ASN A 537 19.23 6.92 10.57
CA ASN A 537 20.28 6.00 10.99
C ASN A 537 20.27 5.83 12.50
N ILE A 538 20.71 4.67 12.98
CA ILE A 538 21.07 4.48 14.39
C ILE A 538 22.59 4.34 14.47
N MET A 539 23.17 5.14 15.37
CA MET A 539 24.58 5.17 15.65
C MET A 539 24.85 4.61 17.05
N GLU A 540 25.96 3.93 17.21
CA GLU A 540 26.45 3.43 18.49
C GLU A 540 27.81 4.03 18.81
N GLY A 541 28.02 4.43 20.05
CA GLY A 541 29.31 4.99 20.47
C GLY A 541 29.27 5.55 21.85
N SER A 542 30.25 6.35 22.18
CA SER A 542 30.27 7.12 23.42
C SER A 542 30.84 8.51 23.17
N LEU A 543 30.68 9.41 24.14
CA LEU A 543 31.25 10.76 24.08
C LEU A 543 32.78 10.77 24.02
N GLN A 544 33.41 9.68 24.43
CA GLN A 544 34.88 9.51 24.43
C GLN A 544 35.39 8.75 23.19
N ARG A 545 34.51 8.02 22.51
CA ARG A 545 34.81 7.22 21.34
C ARG A 545 33.97 7.69 20.15
N ARG A 546 34.41 7.35 18.93
CA ARG A 546 33.64 7.65 17.73
C ARG A 546 32.33 6.88 17.71
N PHE A 547 31.32 7.48 17.14
CA PHE A 547 30.04 6.83 16.82
C PHE A 547 30.14 6.08 15.50
N ASN A 548 29.73 4.81 15.51
CA ASN A 548 29.63 3.93 14.34
C ASN A 548 28.16 3.75 13.96
N GLN A 549 27.89 3.66 12.67
CA GLN A 549 26.56 3.37 12.17
C GLN A 549 26.26 1.88 12.31
N ILE A 550 25.14 1.53 12.96
CA ILE A 550 24.65 0.15 13.12
C ILE A 550 23.42 -0.12 12.28
N ILE A 551 22.57 0.89 12.06
CA ILE A 551 21.41 0.80 11.19
C ILE A 551 21.46 1.95 10.19
N PHE A 552 21.27 1.62 8.90
CA PHE A 552 21.09 2.57 7.81
C PHE A 552 19.64 2.56 7.35
N GLY A 553 19.08 3.75 7.10
CA GLY A 553 17.77 3.90 6.49
C GLY A 553 17.71 5.06 5.49
N HIS A 554 16.85 4.94 4.49
CA HIS A 554 16.49 6.07 3.65
C HIS A 554 15.69 7.11 4.45
N HIS A 555 15.93 8.41 4.19
CA HIS A 555 15.30 9.49 4.98
C HIS A 555 14.37 10.39 4.15
N LYS A 556 14.16 10.04 2.90
CA LYS A 556 13.17 10.64 1.99
C LYS A 556 12.47 9.52 1.22
N GLN A 557 11.51 9.90 0.38
CA GLN A 557 10.70 8.96 -0.41
C GLN A 557 11.57 7.90 -1.10
N LEU A 558 11.22 6.64 -0.83
CA LEU A 558 11.88 5.45 -1.37
C LEU A 558 11.04 4.90 -2.52
N MET A 559 11.54 4.97 -3.75
CA MET A 559 10.78 4.61 -4.95
C MET A 559 11.46 3.53 -5.80
N GLY A 560 12.77 3.60 -5.95
CA GLY A 560 13.54 2.66 -6.77
C GLY A 560 13.80 1.36 -6.02
N LEU A 561 13.48 0.23 -6.65
CA LEU A 561 13.76 -1.12 -6.16
C LEU A 561 14.17 -1.99 -7.34
N ALA A 562 15.30 -2.69 -7.23
CA ALA A 562 15.75 -3.69 -8.18
C ALA A 562 16.29 -4.90 -7.44
N VAL A 563 16.01 -6.10 -7.96
CA VAL A 563 16.47 -7.39 -7.42
C VAL A 563 17.58 -7.94 -8.29
N HIS A 564 18.57 -8.54 -7.66
CA HIS A 564 19.65 -9.22 -8.37
C HIS A 564 19.11 -10.43 -9.14
N PRO A 565 19.59 -10.69 -10.38
CA PRO A 565 19.07 -11.80 -11.19
C PRO A 565 19.34 -13.18 -10.58
N ASP A 566 20.46 -13.39 -9.88
CA ASP A 566 20.96 -14.72 -9.49
C ASP A 566 21.40 -14.81 -8.00
N ASP A 567 21.24 -13.78 -7.17
CA ASP A 567 21.66 -13.79 -5.77
C ASP A 567 20.58 -13.13 -4.87
N GLU A 568 20.60 -13.42 -3.58
CA GLU A 568 19.71 -12.81 -2.56
C GLU A 568 20.11 -11.37 -2.24
N MET A 569 20.37 -10.59 -3.29
CA MET A 569 20.68 -9.17 -3.20
C MET A 569 19.60 -8.33 -3.83
N PHE A 570 19.43 -7.16 -3.30
CA PHE A 570 18.58 -6.14 -3.89
C PHE A 570 19.13 -4.73 -3.66
N ALA A 571 18.74 -3.80 -4.50
CA ALA A 571 19.14 -2.41 -4.42
C ALA A 571 17.93 -1.50 -4.27
N THR A 572 18.11 -0.44 -3.50
CA THR A 572 17.09 0.59 -3.24
C THR A 572 17.61 1.98 -3.58
N ALA A 573 16.73 2.86 -4.06
CA ALA A 573 17.06 4.25 -4.35
C ALA A 573 15.91 5.19 -4.03
N GLY A 574 16.24 6.36 -3.52
CA GLY A 574 15.25 7.34 -3.07
C GLY A 574 15.61 8.79 -3.42
N HIS A 575 14.71 9.68 -3.01
CA HIS A 575 14.91 11.13 -3.11
C HIS A 575 16.01 11.67 -2.18
N ASP A 576 16.53 10.85 -1.30
CA ASP A 576 17.69 11.19 -0.44
C ASP A 576 19.02 11.14 -1.17
N LYS A 577 19.01 10.81 -2.47
CA LYS A 577 20.16 10.73 -3.37
C LYS A 577 21.12 9.59 -3.03
N ASN A 578 20.66 8.62 -2.24
CA ASN A 578 21.41 7.41 -1.94
C ASN A 578 20.89 6.24 -2.78
N ILE A 579 21.83 5.41 -3.22
CA ILE A 579 21.58 4.07 -3.73
C ILE A 579 22.22 3.13 -2.74
N ALA A 580 21.41 2.25 -2.14
CA ALA A 580 21.85 1.28 -1.16
C ALA A 580 21.73 -0.13 -1.72
N LEU A 581 22.74 -0.95 -1.48
CA LEU A 581 22.79 -2.36 -1.83
C LEU A 581 22.71 -3.20 -0.57
N TRP A 582 21.86 -4.21 -0.61
CA TRP A 582 21.54 -5.09 0.50
C TRP A 582 21.80 -6.55 0.11
N LYS A 583 22.31 -7.33 1.05
CA LYS A 583 22.43 -8.79 0.94
C LYS A 583 21.83 -9.43 2.19
N GLY A 584 20.69 -10.10 2.03
CA GLY A 584 19.91 -10.52 3.20
C GLY A 584 19.61 -9.32 4.10
N HIS A 585 19.88 -9.43 5.38
CA HIS A 585 19.62 -8.38 6.38
C HIS A 585 20.67 -7.25 6.41
N LYS A 586 21.80 -7.41 5.68
CA LYS A 586 22.97 -6.52 5.80
C LYS A 586 23.06 -5.49 4.69
N LEU A 587 23.40 -4.27 5.07
CA LEU A 587 23.84 -3.24 4.13
C LEU A 587 25.23 -3.59 3.58
N VAL A 588 25.36 -3.75 2.25
CA VAL A 588 26.66 -3.94 1.60
C VAL A 588 27.35 -2.59 1.41
N PHE A 589 26.65 -1.62 0.82
CA PHE A 589 27.08 -0.23 0.73
C PHE A 589 25.89 0.71 0.53
N ALA A 590 26.10 2.00 0.81
CA ALA A 590 25.23 3.10 0.43
C ALA A 590 26.06 4.20 -0.24
N THR A 591 25.79 4.45 -1.52
CA THR A 591 26.51 5.42 -2.35
C THR A 591 25.63 6.65 -2.61
N GLN A 592 26.15 7.83 -2.32
CA GLN A 592 25.50 9.09 -2.63
C GLN A 592 25.80 9.50 -4.08
N VAL A 593 24.76 9.52 -4.93
CA VAL A 593 24.91 9.74 -6.37
C VAL A 593 24.66 11.17 -6.85
N GLY A 594 24.28 12.07 -5.95
CA GLY A 594 24.02 13.48 -6.23
C GLY A 594 22.65 13.81 -6.84
N TYR A 595 21.91 12.82 -7.35
CA TYR A 595 20.59 12.97 -7.97
C TYR A 595 19.52 12.23 -7.17
N GLU A 596 18.29 12.76 -7.15
CA GLU A 596 17.14 12.07 -6.60
C GLU A 596 16.72 10.96 -7.56
N CYS A 597 16.84 9.70 -7.15
CA CYS A 597 16.55 8.53 -7.96
C CYS A 597 15.15 7.96 -7.66
N VAL A 598 14.42 7.58 -8.72
CA VAL A 598 13.03 7.11 -8.63
C VAL A 598 12.81 5.73 -9.24
N SER A 599 13.78 5.21 -9.96
CA SER A 599 13.71 3.90 -10.59
C SER A 599 15.08 3.24 -10.63
N LEU A 600 15.11 1.92 -10.57
CA LEU A 600 16.31 1.09 -10.62
C LEU A 600 16.08 -0.08 -11.57
N ALA A 601 17.14 -0.54 -12.18
CA ALA A 601 17.20 -1.81 -12.90
C ALA A 601 18.59 -2.45 -12.75
N TRP A 602 18.61 -3.75 -12.53
CA TRP A 602 19.81 -4.53 -12.47
C TRP A 602 20.14 -5.12 -13.84
N HIS A 603 21.39 -5.03 -14.25
CA HIS A 603 21.83 -5.66 -15.49
C HIS A 603 21.84 -7.19 -15.32
N PRO A 604 21.42 -7.98 -16.33
CA PRO A 604 21.37 -9.44 -16.23
C PRO A 604 22.69 -10.12 -15.89
N SER A 605 23.86 -9.46 -16.12
CA SER A 605 25.16 -9.98 -15.68
C SER A 605 25.42 -9.91 -14.18
N GLY A 606 24.56 -9.23 -13.41
CA GLY A 606 24.75 -9.00 -11.97
C GLY A 606 25.71 -7.84 -11.64
N GLY A 607 26.63 -7.44 -12.52
CA GLY A 607 27.72 -6.50 -12.20
C GLY A 607 27.37 -5.01 -12.27
N ALA A 608 26.26 -4.62 -12.88
CA ALA A 608 25.91 -3.22 -13.09
C ALA A 608 24.49 -2.89 -12.62
N LEU A 609 24.34 -1.73 -12.01
CA LEU A 609 23.07 -1.19 -11.54
C LEU A 609 22.80 0.17 -12.20
N ALA A 610 21.65 0.31 -12.86
CA ALA A 610 21.21 1.54 -13.50
C ALA A 610 20.10 2.23 -12.69
N ALA A 611 20.24 3.53 -12.44
CA ALA A 611 19.26 4.34 -11.71
C ALA A 611 18.76 5.49 -12.56
N GLY A 612 17.45 5.71 -12.56
CA GLY A 612 16.81 6.84 -13.22
C GLY A 612 16.47 7.96 -12.24
N SER A 613 16.86 9.20 -12.57
CA SER A 613 16.63 10.35 -11.72
C SER A 613 15.38 11.15 -12.07
N THR A 614 14.94 11.98 -11.14
CA THR A 614 13.85 12.97 -11.33
C THR A 614 14.21 14.06 -12.35
N GLU A 615 15.49 14.32 -12.54
CA GLU A 615 16.00 15.32 -13.50
C GLU A 615 16.28 14.76 -14.89
N GLY A 616 16.04 13.45 -15.09
CA GLY A 616 16.24 12.78 -16.37
C GLY A 616 17.66 12.31 -16.64
N HIS A 617 18.45 12.07 -15.59
CA HIS A 617 19.77 11.47 -15.67
C HIS A 617 19.69 9.95 -15.42
N LEU A 618 20.41 9.20 -16.22
CA LEU A 618 20.71 7.79 -15.99
C LEU A 618 22.05 7.71 -15.28
N VAL A 619 22.07 7.16 -14.07
CA VAL A 619 23.27 6.94 -13.25
C VAL A 619 23.59 5.46 -13.25
N VAL A 620 24.80 5.09 -13.50
CA VAL A 620 25.27 3.70 -13.53
C VAL A 620 26.32 3.49 -12.45
N LEU A 621 26.11 2.45 -11.64
CA LEU A 621 27.04 2.00 -10.61
C LEU A 621 27.58 0.60 -10.92
N ASN A 622 28.80 0.34 -10.49
CA ASN A 622 29.30 -1.03 -10.35
C ASN A 622 28.66 -1.64 -9.10
N ALA A 623 27.94 -2.74 -9.24
CA ALA A 623 27.21 -3.37 -8.14
C ALA A 623 28.14 -4.01 -7.09
N ASP A 624 29.32 -4.51 -7.49
CA ASP A 624 30.27 -5.15 -6.57
C ASP A 624 30.99 -4.13 -5.68
N ALA A 625 31.40 -3.00 -6.27
CA ALA A 625 32.23 -2.01 -5.61
C ALA A 625 31.45 -0.80 -5.07
N GLY A 626 30.19 -0.63 -5.46
CA GLY A 626 29.40 0.55 -5.13
C GLY A 626 29.91 1.85 -5.78
N THR A 627 30.82 1.74 -6.76
CA THR A 627 31.45 2.90 -7.38
C THR A 627 30.65 3.44 -8.56
N HIS A 628 30.66 4.75 -8.70
CA HIS A 628 30.05 5.43 -9.83
C HIS A 628 30.81 5.13 -11.12
N VAL A 629 30.09 4.69 -12.18
CA VAL A 629 30.65 4.36 -13.49
C VAL A 629 30.37 5.47 -14.48
N ALA A 630 29.10 5.86 -14.63
CA ALA A 630 28.71 6.85 -15.63
C ALA A 630 27.44 7.61 -15.22
N THR A 631 27.32 8.83 -15.69
CA THR A 631 26.05 9.61 -15.67
C THR A 631 25.75 10.13 -17.06
N LEU A 632 24.56 9.81 -17.56
CA LEU A 632 24.11 10.19 -18.90
C LEU A 632 22.82 11.01 -18.81
N ARG A 633 22.76 12.15 -19.47
CA ARG A 633 21.53 12.91 -19.59
C ARG A 633 20.65 12.33 -20.69
N VAL A 634 19.50 11.75 -20.32
CA VAL A 634 18.55 11.12 -21.24
C VAL A 634 17.55 12.14 -21.76
N CYS A 635 16.94 12.91 -20.85
CA CYS A 635 15.93 13.93 -21.15
C CYS A 635 15.90 15.01 -20.04
N GLY A 636 14.85 15.84 -20.01
CA GLY A 636 14.63 16.84 -18.95
C GLY A 636 13.45 16.51 -18.03
N SER A 637 13.00 15.25 -18.01
CA SER A 637 11.85 14.79 -17.23
C SER A 637 12.22 13.53 -16.46
N PRO A 638 11.54 13.21 -15.35
CA PRO A 638 11.84 12.04 -14.56
C PRO A 638 11.83 10.74 -15.38
N LEU A 639 12.77 9.86 -15.07
CA LEU A 639 12.88 8.51 -15.62
C LEU A 639 12.12 7.55 -14.68
N SER A 640 10.86 7.28 -14.99
CA SER A 640 9.94 6.60 -14.06
C SER A 640 10.08 5.10 -14.00
N CYS A 641 10.54 4.46 -15.08
CA CYS A 641 10.75 3.01 -15.12
C CYS A 641 11.92 2.65 -16.04
N LEU A 642 12.71 1.66 -15.62
CA LEU A 642 13.86 1.11 -16.32
C LEU A 642 13.72 -0.41 -16.37
N GLN A 643 14.08 -1.02 -17.51
CA GLN A 643 14.13 -2.45 -17.64
C GLN A 643 15.12 -2.88 -18.71
N TYR A 644 16.01 -3.82 -18.39
CA TYR A 644 16.85 -4.50 -19.37
C TYR A 644 16.06 -5.61 -20.07
N ASN A 645 16.41 -5.89 -21.32
CA ASN A 645 15.94 -7.12 -21.96
C ASN A 645 16.69 -8.34 -21.39
N SER A 646 16.21 -9.54 -21.67
CA SER A 646 16.77 -10.78 -21.13
C SER A 646 18.23 -11.02 -21.52
N ALA A 647 18.65 -10.50 -22.68
CA ALA A 647 20.03 -10.62 -23.17
C ALA A 647 21.00 -9.60 -22.54
N GLY A 648 20.49 -8.53 -21.89
CA GLY A 648 21.29 -7.45 -21.32
C GLY A 648 21.85 -6.45 -22.34
N ASP A 649 21.59 -6.62 -23.64
CA ASP A 649 22.14 -5.76 -24.68
C ASP A 649 21.31 -4.50 -24.95
N PHE A 650 20.11 -4.40 -24.39
CA PHE A 650 19.26 -3.22 -24.44
C PHE A 650 18.70 -2.83 -23.07
N LEU A 651 18.69 -1.53 -22.81
CA LEU A 651 17.95 -0.90 -21.70
C LEU A 651 16.85 -0.03 -22.28
N ALA A 652 15.60 -0.30 -21.86
CA ALA A 652 14.45 0.57 -22.10
C ALA A 652 14.19 1.46 -20.90
N ILE A 653 14.01 2.73 -21.14
CA ILE A 653 13.77 3.77 -20.14
C ILE A 653 12.46 4.47 -20.47
N GLY A 654 11.46 4.31 -19.61
CA GLY A 654 10.22 5.06 -19.66
C GLY A 654 10.33 6.37 -18.89
N SER A 655 9.81 7.44 -19.46
CA SER A 655 9.84 8.76 -18.82
C SER A 655 8.44 9.35 -18.67
N GLN A 656 8.31 10.27 -17.73
CA GLN A 656 7.08 11.01 -17.50
C GLN A 656 6.67 11.93 -18.67
N ASN A 657 7.58 12.21 -19.58
CA ASN A 657 7.22 12.91 -20.82
C ASN A 657 6.52 12.00 -21.85
N GLY A 658 6.19 10.74 -21.47
CA GLY A 658 5.54 9.78 -22.33
C GLY A 658 6.44 9.09 -23.33
N SER A 659 7.74 9.34 -23.32
CA SER A 659 8.69 8.76 -24.29
C SER A 659 9.41 7.54 -23.70
N ILE A 660 9.71 6.57 -24.57
CA ILE A 660 10.60 5.45 -24.28
C ILE A 660 11.93 5.74 -24.94
N TYR A 661 13.01 5.64 -24.17
CA TYR A 661 14.37 5.79 -24.68
C TYR A 661 15.05 4.44 -24.66
N LEU A 662 15.65 4.03 -25.78
CA LEU A 662 16.35 2.76 -25.93
C LEU A 662 17.85 3.00 -25.99
N PHE A 663 18.57 2.28 -25.15
CA PHE A 663 20.02 2.28 -25.11
C PHE A 663 20.55 0.90 -25.44
N ARG A 664 21.57 0.82 -26.29
CA ARG A 664 22.42 -0.38 -26.40
C ARG A 664 23.40 -0.38 -25.25
N VAL A 665 23.56 -1.55 -24.66
CA VAL A 665 24.38 -1.78 -23.47
C VAL A 665 25.46 -2.81 -23.81
N SER A 666 26.67 -2.62 -23.29
CA SER A 666 27.73 -3.61 -23.38
C SER A 666 27.45 -4.83 -22.49
N ARG A 667 28.05 -5.96 -22.77
CA ARG A 667 27.84 -7.22 -22.02
C ARG A 667 28.17 -7.14 -20.53
N ASP A 668 29.09 -6.25 -20.17
CA ASP A 668 29.48 -5.96 -18.79
C ASP A 668 28.55 -4.97 -18.08
N GLY A 669 27.59 -4.37 -18.80
CA GLY A 669 26.66 -3.38 -18.26
C GLY A 669 27.24 -1.98 -18.02
N PHE A 670 28.48 -1.68 -18.43
CA PHE A 670 29.13 -0.42 -18.07
C PHE A 670 29.14 0.64 -19.18
N SER A 671 28.86 0.26 -20.43
CA SER A 671 28.82 1.19 -21.56
C SER A 671 27.43 1.30 -22.17
N TYR A 672 26.93 2.53 -22.31
CA TYR A 672 25.59 2.84 -22.80
C TYR A 672 25.65 3.74 -24.01
N LYS A 673 25.03 3.34 -25.10
CA LYS A 673 24.89 4.15 -26.31
C LYS A 673 23.41 4.34 -26.64
N LYS A 674 22.95 5.59 -26.68
CA LYS A 674 21.58 5.88 -27.08
C LYS A 674 21.33 5.35 -28.50
N SER A 675 20.32 4.49 -28.61
CA SER A 675 19.92 3.87 -29.89
C SER A 675 18.74 4.60 -30.49
N ASN A 676 17.60 4.56 -29.85
CA ASN A 676 16.34 5.06 -30.40
C ASN A 676 15.49 5.79 -29.36
N LYS A 677 14.44 6.45 -29.84
CA LYS A 677 13.40 7.08 -29.03
C LYS A 677 12.03 6.80 -29.63
N ILE A 678 11.13 6.24 -28.86
CA ILE A 678 9.73 6.08 -29.20
C ILE A 678 8.94 7.19 -28.50
N ARG A 679 8.04 7.87 -29.21
CA ARG A 679 7.23 8.95 -28.64
C ARG A 679 5.84 8.43 -28.29
N GLY A 680 5.47 8.48 -27.02
CA GLY A 680 4.11 8.30 -26.51
C GLY A 680 3.51 9.64 -26.06
N ALA A 681 2.25 9.61 -25.63
CA ALA A 681 1.50 10.81 -25.28
C ALA A 681 1.34 10.99 -23.77
N GLN A 682 1.37 9.90 -22.97
CA GLN A 682 1.05 9.92 -21.55
C GLN A 682 2.24 9.47 -20.70
N PRO A 683 2.35 9.95 -19.44
CA PRO A 683 3.40 9.55 -18.50
C PRO A 683 3.44 8.03 -18.31
N LEU A 684 4.63 7.45 -18.45
CA LEU A 684 4.86 6.02 -18.27
C LEU A 684 5.19 5.72 -16.81
N VAL A 685 4.65 4.60 -16.28
CA VAL A 685 4.91 4.16 -14.89
C VAL A 685 5.49 2.76 -14.81
N GLN A 686 5.18 1.87 -15.75
CA GLN A 686 5.66 0.49 -15.77
C GLN A 686 6.05 0.09 -17.19
N LEU A 687 6.99 -0.86 -17.29
CA LEU A 687 7.52 -1.35 -18.56
C LEU A 687 7.97 -2.80 -18.38
N ASP A 688 7.68 -3.66 -19.38
CA ASP A 688 8.18 -5.02 -19.47
C ASP A 688 8.63 -5.31 -20.90
N TRP A 689 9.69 -6.11 -21.04
CA TRP A 689 10.16 -6.66 -22.29
C TRP A 689 9.51 -7.99 -22.60
N SER A 690 9.25 -8.25 -23.90
CA SER A 690 8.96 -9.61 -24.33
C SER A 690 10.20 -10.49 -24.17
N LEU A 691 10.00 -11.80 -24.00
CA LEU A 691 11.09 -12.76 -23.79
C LEU A 691 12.05 -12.81 -24.98
N ASP A 692 11.53 -12.60 -26.19
CA ASP A 692 12.28 -12.56 -27.45
C ASP A 692 12.93 -11.19 -27.76
N GLY A 693 12.70 -10.17 -26.90
CA GLY A 693 13.25 -8.83 -27.06
C GLY A 693 12.68 -8.01 -28.23
N ASN A 694 11.60 -8.48 -28.88
CA ASN A 694 11.01 -7.79 -30.04
C ASN A 694 9.97 -6.75 -29.67
N TYR A 695 9.31 -6.90 -28.51
CA TYR A 695 8.21 -6.04 -28.06
C TYR A 695 8.45 -5.50 -26.66
N LEU A 696 7.85 -4.32 -26.40
CA LEU A 696 7.69 -3.75 -25.08
C LEU A 696 6.20 -3.60 -24.78
N GLN A 697 5.81 -3.87 -23.54
CA GLN A 697 4.54 -3.40 -22.99
C GLN A 697 4.80 -2.28 -21.99
N THR A 698 3.94 -1.29 -21.96
CA THR A 698 4.04 -0.15 -21.05
C THR A 698 2.68 0.18 -20.45
N VAL A 699 2.70 0.61 -19.20
CA VAL A 699 1.52 1.10 -18.52
C VAL A 699 1.70 2.59 -18.22
N THR A 700 0.67 3.36 -18.55
CA THR A 700 0.64 4.79 -18.27
C THR A 700 0.12 5.09 -16.86
N ALA A 701 0.26 6.33 -16.40
CA ALA A 701 -0.31 6.80 -15.12
C ALA A 701 -1.84 6.67 -15.05
N ASP A 702 -2.52 6.59 -16.20
CA ASP A 702 -3.97 6.35 -16.29
C ASP A 702 -4.34 4.87 -16.43
N TYR A 703 -3.37 3.96 -16.27
CA TYR A 703 -3.52 2.51 -16.42
C TYR A 703 -3.88 2.06 -17.85
N ASP A 704 -3.47 2.80 -18.85
CA ASP A 704 -3.59 2.37 -20.24
C ASP A 704 -2.40 1.49 -20.60
N LEU A 705 -2.71 0.29 -21.12
CA LEU A 705 -1.73 -0.68 -21.59
C LEU A 705 -1.45 -0.42 -23.07
N ALA A 706 -0.19 -0.23 -23.40
CA ALA A 706 0.27 -0.03 -24.78
C ALA A 706 1.41 -0.99 -25.11
N PHE A 707 1.44 -1.42 -26.36
CA PHE A 707 2.45 -2.33 -26.91
C PHE A 707 3.27 -1.64 -28.02
N TRP A 708 4.55 -1.95 -28.08
CA TRP A 708 5.50 -1.31 -28.98
C TRP A 708 6.36 -2.33 -29.67
N ASP A 709 6.42 -2.28 -30.99
CA ASP A 709 7.37 -3.06 -31.79
C ASP A 709 8.72 -2.34 -31.82
N ILE A 710 9.77 -3.01 -31.38
CA ILE A 710 11.13 -2.45 -31.26
C ILE A 710 11.82 -2.31 -32.62
N LYS A 711 11.47 -3.15 -33.60
CA LYS A 711 12.05 -3.10 -34.95
C LYS A 711 11.52 -1.91 -35.75
N SER A 712 10.18 -1.73 -35.71
CA SER A 712 9.52 -0.65 -36.43
C SER A 712 9.45 0.67 -35.63
N LEU A 713 9.75 0.61 -34.33
CA LEU A 713 9.64 1.75 -33.38
C LEU A 713 8.24 2.37 -33.34
N SER A 714 7.22 1.58 -33.58
CA SER A 714 5.82 2.01 -33.67
C SER A 714 4.94 1.30 -32.66
N PRO A 715 3.80 1.91 -32.28
CA PRO A 715 2.82 1.25 -31.41
C PRO A 715 2.13 0.11 -32.17
N GLU A 716 2.03 -1.05 -31.53
CA GLU A 716 1.14 -2.12 -32.01
C GLU A 716 -0.32 -1.77 -31.65
N LYS A 717 -1.15 -1.63 -32.66
CA LYS A 717 -2.54 -1.17 -32.51
C LYS A 717 -3.53 -2.28 -32.16
N SER A 718 -3.13 -3.54 -32.35
CA SER A 718 -3.99 -4.70 -32.08
C SER A 718 -3.60 -5.39 -30.76
N PRO A 719 -4.33 -5.15 -29.67
CA PRO A 719 -4.09 -5.88 -28.41
C PRO A 719 -4.27 -7.41 -28.56
N ILE A 720 -5.07 -7.83 -29.54
CA ILE A 720 -5.29 -9.25 -29.83
C ILE A 720 -4.05 -9.91 -30.41
N ALA A 721 -3.26 -9.19 -31.21
CA ALA A 721 -2.00 -9.69 -31.77
C ALA A 721 -0.95 -9.95 -30.67
N MET A 722 -1.07 -9.21 -29.54
CA MET A 722 -0.11 -9.28 -28.43
C MET A 722 -0.52 -10.28 -27.32
N LYS A 723 -1.68 -10.89 -27.41
CA LYS A 723 -2.23 -11.76 -26.36
C LYS A 723 -1.36 -12.98 -26.02
N ASP A 724 -0.65 -13.49 -27.01
CA ASP A 724 0.19 -14.71 -26.90
C ASP A 724 1.69 -14.42 -26.69
N VAL A 725 2.07 -13.13 -26.60
CA VAL A 725 3.44 -12.73 -26.35
C VAL A 725 3.85 -13.10 -24.91
N LYS A 726 4.96 -13.80 -24.76
CA LYS A 726 5.54 -14.11 -23.46
C LYS A 726 6.41 -12.96 -22.99
N TRP A 727 6.11 -12.47 -21.79
CA TRP A 727 6.83 -11.38 -21.15
C TRP A 727 7.95 -11.93 -20.25
N SER A 728 9.16 -11.36 -20.30
CA SER A 728 10.30 -11.78 -19.47
C SER A 728 10.01 -11.50 -17.99
N THR A 729 9.50 -10.31 -17.69
CA THR A 729 8.97 -9.92 -16.39
C THR A 729 7.47 -9.63 -16.53
N TYR A 730 6.76 -9.53 -15.43
CA TYR A 730 5.38 -9.03 -15.41
C TYR A 730 5.22 -8.05 -14.26
N ASN A 731 5.64 -6.80 -14.52
CA ASN A 731 5.52 -5.67 -13.59
C ASN A 731 4.26 -4.85 -13.86
N SER A 732 3.61 -5.12 -14.99
CA SER A 732 2.37 -4.46 -15.40
C SER A 732 1.24 -4.77 -14.43
N THR A 733 0.56 -3.72 -13.94
CA THR A 733 -0.63 -3.84 -13.09
C THR A 733 -1.91 -4.12 -13.88
N VAL A 734 -1.83 -4.10 -15.21
CA VAL A 734 -2.97 -4.34 -16.11
C VAL A 734 -2.62 -5.38 -17.17
N GLY A 735 -3.59 -6.23 -17.49
CA GLY A 735 -3.44 -7.32 -18.44
C GLY A 735 -4.39 -8.46 -18.12
N PHE A 736 -4.54 -9.45 -19.03
CA PHE A 736 -5.44 -10.59 -18.82
C PHE A 736 -5.02 -11.40 -17.58
N LEU A 737 -3.75 -11.80 -17.51
CA LEU A 737 -3.23 -12.73 -16.50
C LEU A 737 -3.11 -12.12 -15.09
N VAL A 738 -3.33 -10.80 -14.94
CA VAL A 738 -3.28 -10.07 -13.66
C VAL A 738 -4.58 -9.31 -13.37
N SER A 739 -5.59 -9.43 -14.21
CA SER A 739 -6.83 -8.65 -14.09
C SER A 739 -7.59 -8.90 -12.79
N GLY A 740 -7.40 -10.04 -12.14
CA GLY A 740 -8.02 -10.41 -10.87
C GLY A 740 -7.60 -9.54 -9.69
N ILE A 741 -6.42 -8.88 -9.74
CA ILE A 741 -6.01 -7.93 -8.70
C ILE A 741 -6.94 -6.72 -8.58
N TRP A 742 -7.73 -6.43 -9.61
CA TRP A 742 -8.72 -5.35 -9.66
C TRP A 742 -10.10 -5.79 -9.17
N ASN A 743 -10.16 -6.66 -8.18
CA ASN A 743 -11.40 -7.20 -7.65
C ASN A 743 -12.15 -6.17 -6.81
N ASN A 744 -13.27 -5.68 -7.33
CA ASN A 744 -14.09 -4.64 -6.67
C ASN A 744 -15.01 -5.17 -5.55
N ARG A 745 -15.00 -6.48 -5.23
CA ARG A 745 -15.92 -7.05 -4.23
C ARG A 745 -15.62 -6.63 -2.80
N PHE A 746 -14.35 -6.34 -2.50
CA PHE A 746 -13.90 -6.10 -1.13
C PHE A 746 -13.48 -4.65 -0.85
N TYR A 747 -13.40 -3.81 -1.89
CA TYR A 747 -12.92 -2.43 -1.75
C TYR A 747 -13.88 -1.42 -2.34
N PRO A 748 -14.07 -0.26 -1.69
CA PRO A 748 -14.68 0.87 -2.35
C PRO A 748 -13.84 1.19 -3.61
N MET A 749 -14.46 1.61 -4.69
CA MET A 749 -13.89 1.87 -6.04
C MET A 749 -12.72 2.88 -6.08
N THR A 750 -12.12 3.19 -4.94
CA THR A 750 -11.12 4.24 -4.76
C THR A 750 -9.69 3.73 -4.62
N THR A 751 -9.49 2.43 -4.30
CA THR A 751 -8.14 1.90 -4.10
C THR A 751 -7.50 1.54 -5.43
N LEU A 752 -6.37 2.17 -5.73
CA LEU A 752 -5.61 1.97 -6.96
C LEU A 752 -4.39 1.08 -6.67
N ILE A 753 -4.12 0.15 -7.58
CA ILE A 753 -2.94 -0.71 -7.51
C ILE A 753 -1.73 0.06 -8.01
N SER A 754 -0.68 0.16 -7.21
CA SER A 754 0.55 0.89 -7.53
C SER A 754 1.62 0.01 -8.16
N THR A 755 1.70 -1.25 -7.73
CA THR A 755 2.72 -2.20 -8.17
C THR A 755 2.17 -3.60 -8.31
N ALA A 756 2.74 -4.37 -9.22
CA ALA A 756 2.55 -5.80 -9.35
C ALA A 756 3.89 -6.46 -9.70
N SER A 757 4.08 -7.71 -9.33
CA SER A 757 5.23 -8.51 -9.72
C SER A 757 4.88 -9.98 -9.73
N ARG A 758 5.27 -10.68 -10.77
CA ARG A 758 5.13 -12.12 -10.92
C ARG A 758 6.36 -12.83 -10.39
N SER A 759 6.18 -13.97 -9.70
CA SER A 759 7.26 -14.87 -9.29
C SER A 759 8.05 -15.42 -10.50
N ALA A 760 9.29 -15.80 -10.30
CA ALA A 760 10.13 -16.44 -11.34
C ALA A 760 9.55 -17.81 -11.72
N ALA A 761 9.03 -18.57 -10.78
CA ALA A 761 8.33 -19.85 -11.00
C ALA A 761 6.98 -19.69 -11.74
N GLN A 762 6.45 -18.47 -11.86
CA GLN A 762 5.19 -18.14 -12.53
C GLN A 762 3.95 -18.82 -11.87
N ASP A 763 3.97 -18.98 -10.58
CA ASP A 763 2.89 -19.56 -9.76
C ASP A 763 2.25 -18.54 -8.81
N LEU A 764 2.94 -17.43 -8.52
CA LEU A 764 2.51 -16.38 -7.61
C LEU A 764 2.53 -15.00 -8.25
N LEU A 765 1.66 -14.14 -7.75
CA LEU A 765 1.57 -12.73 -8.12
C LEU A 765 1.42 -11.90 -6.85
N ILE A 766 2.29 -10.92 -6.68
CA ILE A 766 2.17 -9.93 -5.61
C ILE A 766 1.61 -8.63 -6.17
N SER A 767 0.75 -7.96 -5.41
CA SER A 767 0.29 -6.61 -5.72
C SER A 767 0.35 -5.71 -4.50
N GLY A 768 0.63 -4.42 -4.73
CA GLY A 768 0.58 -3.37 -3.72
C GLY A 768 -0.35 -2.25 -4.14
N ASP A 769 -0.96 -1.55 -3.16
CA ASP A 769 -1.90 -0.47 -3.43
C ASP A 769 -1.52 0.86 -2.76
N LEU A 770 -2.31 1.90 -3.06
CA LEU A 770 -2.11 3.26 -2.52
C LEU A 770 -2.46 3.38 -1.03
N ASP A 771 -3.16 2.41 -0.46
CA ASP A 771 -3.53 2.38 0.95
C ASP A 771 -2.58 1.51 1.79
N GLY A 772 -1.48 1.00 1.19
CA GLY A 772 -0.41 0.29 1.88
C GLY A 772 -0.67 -1.20 2.11
N TYR A 773 -1.63 -1.79 1.41
CA TYR A 773 -1.86 -3.23 1.44
C TYR A 773 -0.97 -3.96 0.46
N LEU A 774 -0.39 -5.06 0.92
CA LEU A 774 0.36 -6.02 0.14
C LEU A 774 -0.48 -7.30 0.04
N ARG A 775 -0.73 -7.80 -1.20
CA ARG A 775 -1.56 -8.98 -1.44
C ARG A 775 -0.82 -9.99 -2.30
N LEU A 776 -0.91 -11.24 -1.90
CA LEU A 776 -0.34 -12.38 -2.60
C LEU A 776 -1.47 -13.21 -3.21
N PHE A 777 -1.39 -13.46 -4.52
CA PHE A 777 -2.34 -14.23 -5.32
C PHE A 777 -1.64 -15.42 -5.96
N ARG A 778 -2.40 -16.43 -6.35
CA ARG A 778 -1.93 -17.42 -7.35
C ARG A 778 -1.82 -16.76 -8.72
N TYR A 779 -0.87 -17.20 -9.51
CA TYR A 779 -0.75 -16.76 -10.90
C TYR A 779 -1.05 -17.95 -11.85
N PRO A 780 -1.84 -17.79 -12.92
CA PRO A 780 -2.48 -16.55 -13.42
C PRO A 780 -3.65 -16.07 -12.56
N CYS A 781 -3.72 -14.77 -12.32
CA CYS A 781 -4.76 -14.11 -11.57
C CYS A 781 -5.70 -13.36 -12.53
N ALA A 782 -6.54 -14.09 -13.26
CA ALA A 782 -7.39 -13.51 -14.29
C ALA A 782 -8.85 -13.35 -13.88
N SER A 783 -9.26 -13.90 -12.74
CA SER A 783 -10.65 -13.86 -12.28
C SER A 783 -10.90 -12.77 -11.24
N PRO A 784 -12.03 -12.02 -11.32
CA PRO A 784 -12.43 -11.11 -10.26
C PRO A 784 -12.85 -11.81 -8.96
N LYS A 785 -12.86 -13.14 -8.95
CA LYS A 785 -13.13 -13.97 -7.77
C LYS A 785 -11.85 -14.50 -7.10
N ALA A 786 -10.68 -14.15 -7.62
CA ALA A 786 -9.42 -14.60 -7.06
C ALA A 786 -9.32 -14.22 -5.59
N GLU A 787 -9.01 -15.19 -4.74
CA GLU A 787 -8.75 -15.02 -3.33
C GLU A 787 -7.25 -14.78 -3.09
N TYR A 788 -6.90 -14.19 -1.97
CA TYR A 788 -5.55 -13.73 -1.70
C TYR A 788 -5.22 -13.74 -0.21
N ASN A 789 -3.94 -13.77 0.10
CA ASN A 789 -3.41 -13.45 1.42
C ASN A 789 -3.02 -11.97 1.48
N GLU A 790 -3.38 -11.27 2.56
CA GLU A 790 -3.22 -9.83 2.69
C GLU A 790 -2.50 -9.46 3.98
N VAL A 791 -1.60 -8.50 3.88
CA VAL A 791 -0.97 -7.84 5.03
C VAL A 791 -0.97 -6.34 4.84
N LYS A 792 -1.07 -5.59 5.96
CA LYS A 792 -0.94 -4.14 5.98
C LYS A 792 0.15 -3.74 6.96
N ALA A 793 1.26 -3.23 6.44
CA ALA A 793 2.39 -2.75 7.24
C ALA A 793 2.76 -1.28 6.95
N TYR A 794 2.14 -0.69 5.94
CA TYR A 794 2.33 0.70 5.54
C TYR A 794 1.05 1.50 5.71
N SER A 795 1.16 2.75 6.11
CA SER A 795 0.01 3.66 6.18
C SER A 795 -0.22 4.45 4.90
N GLY A 796 0.78 4.50 4.05
CA GLY A 796 0.77 5.21 2.77
C GLY A 796 0.95 4.28 1.58
N THR A 797 1.21 4.88 0.42
CA THR A 797 1.40 4.18 -0.85
C THR A 797 2.55 3.19 -0.78
N LEU A 798 2.29 1.95 -1.13
CA LEU A 798 3.29 0.94 -1.40
C LEU A 798 3.79 1.16 -2.84
N TYR A 799 5.05 1.59 -3.01
CA TYR A 799 5.56 1.97 -4.33
C TYR A 799 6.05 0.81 -5.15
N SER A 800 6.74 -0.13 -4.54
CA SER A 800 7.26 -1.30 -5.24
C SER A 800 7.23 -2.54 -4.36
N ALA A 801 6.98 -3.68 -4.98
CA ALA A 801 7.12 -4.99 -4.37
C ALA A 801 7.71 -5.95 -5.41
N ARG A 802 8.69 -6.76 -5.02
CA ARG A 802 9.38 -7.70 -5.89
C ARG A 802 9.69 -8.99 -5.15
N PHE A 803 9.58 -10.12 -5.85
CA PHE A 803 10.16 -11.38 -5.40
C PHE A 803 11.69 -11.33 -5.51
N LEU A 804 12.41 -11.91 -4.56
CA LEU A 804 13.82 -12.19 -4.72
C LEU A 804 14.00 -13.36 -5.70
N PHE A 805 15.22 -13.56 -6.18
CA PHE A 805 15.50 -14.46 -7.31
C PHE A 805 15.02 -15.92 -7.11
N ASN A 806 14.95 -16.39 -5.88
CA ASN A 806 14.55 -17.75 -5.51
C ASN A 806 13.06 -17.91 -5.14
N ASP A 807 12.25 -16.84 -5.23
CA ASP A 807 10.84 -16.78 -4.84
C ASP A 807 10.54 -17.23 -3.39
N ARG A 808 11.56 -17.29 -2.50
CA ARG A 808 11.37 -17.56 -1.08
C ARG A 808 10.99 -16.32 -0.30
N CYS A 809 11.55 -15.20 -0.69
CA CYS A 809 11.35 -13.91 -0.04
C CYS A 809 10.85 -12.87 -1.03
N MET A 810 10.23 -11.85 -0.47
CA MET A 810 9.78 -10.66 -1.19
C MET A 810 10.27 -9.43 -0.48
N ILE A 811 10.56 -8.39 -1.24
CA ILE A 811 10.91 -7.08 -0.73
C ILE A 811 9.86 -6.05 -1.13
N SER A 812 9.46 -5.19 -0.21
CA SER A 812 8.48 -4.12 -0.46
C SER A 812 8.99 -2.77 0.05
N THR A 813 8.59 -1.68 -0.64
CA THR A 813 8.97 -0.32 -0.28
C THR A 813 7.75 0.56 -0.05
N GLY A 814 7.69 1.18 1.13
CA GLY A 814 6.76 2.25 1.44
C GLY A 814 7.36 3.60 1.02
N GLY A 815 6.54 4.44 0.37
CA GLY A 815 7.06 5.63 -0.27
C GLY A 815 7.38 6.79 0.66
N THR A 816 6.40 7.29 1.37
CA THR A 816 6.52 8.52 2.16
C THR A 816 7.30 8.31 3.47
N ASP A 817 7.13 7.17 4.08
CA ASP A 817 7.77 6.74 5.32
C ASP A 817 9.18 6.17 5.11
N ALA A 818 9.58 6.01 3.84
CA ALA A 818 10.86 5.41 3.43
C ALA A 818 11.11 4.01 4.02
N ALA A 819 10.05 3.32 4.40
CA ALA A 819 10.12 1.99 4.99
C ALA A 819 10.45 0.93 3.94
N LEU A 820 11.26 -0.04 4.31
CA LEU A 820 11.71 -1.16 3.49
C LEU A 820 11.53 -2.43 4.31
N MET A 821 10.78 -3.40 3.78
CA MET A 821 10.41 -4.61 4.50
C MET A 821 10.69 -5.87 3.67
N LEU A 822 11.32 -6.84 4.29
CA LEU A 822 11.54 -8.18 3.77
C LEU A 822 10.48 -9.13 4.33
N TRP A 823 9.90 -9.92 3.46
CA TRP A 823 8.85 -10.89 3.78
C TRP A 823 9.30 -12.27 3.37
N GLU A 824 9.20 -13.22 4.25
CA GLU A 824 9.39 -14.63 3.96
C GLU A 824 8.05 -15.27 3.55
N LEU A 825 8.09 -16.16 2.56
CA LEU A 825 6.95 -16.94 2.13
C LEU A 825 6.96 -18.31 2.81
N MET A 826 6.10 -18.46 3.80
CA MET A 826 5.95 -19.68 4.59
C MET A 826 4.81 -20.53 4.03
N ASP A 827 5.00 -21.84 3.98
CA ASP A 827 3.92 -22.78 3.69
C ASP A 827 2.96 -22.83 4.91
N ASP A 828 1.66 -23.01 4.64
CA ASP A 828 0.59 -22.96 5.65
C ASP A 828 0.63 -24.16 6.62
#